data_978eee40e8b0cb67391fa73899ee1cf3
#
_entry.id   978eee40e8b0cb67391fa73899ee1cf3
#
_cell.length_a   1.000
_cell.length_b   1.000
_cell.length_c   1.000
_cell.angle_alpha   90.00
_cell.angle_beta   90.00
_cell.angle_gamma   90.00
#
_symmetry.space_group_name_H-M   'P 1'
#
loop_
_entity.id
_entity.type
_entity.pdbx_description
1 polymer ?
#
loop_
_entity_poly.entity_id
_entity_poly.type
_entity_poly.pdbx_seq_one_letter_code
_entity_poly.pdbx_strand_id
1 'polypeptide(L)'
;EDPALGEQLMALPRASISTLHRFCGNLLRENFQALGIDPGFRIGDDQECGVLSRQAMEDAIYSCYEVGSDAFLAADRCYAQDELGELAFALHRFMMTRPDPWAFLERAQKGVRIDGQTLEASPAAELLAQSAQKRLLNLAEGARRTLELCLGVNGPAHYAAACEADVHLAEDLAKQAEEGYTALHIAIHGVSFATLGRKKKTDIFDEDIADRVKARRDAFKKAIGDVQTAFALNPDDAAADIAMTAAPLDGLAELVKTYDTLYAAAKRQRGLMDFNDLEHNALKALELPEVRDALNRQYRYVFIDEYQDSSAIQEAIIGSFAREDGLFLVGDVKQSIYRFRQAEPALFLEKAKRFDLEERTLERRIDLQKNFRSRANVLEAANAVFSRIMHEDETEIEYDEREKLFCGLPAREDDPPVELHILYQNGEEADDDAEGDEGRRREWAAVEREAQVVARRIHELVGTTFYDAKTDSERTIRYSDIVILMRAARGSAPLAADVLGAEGIPVFCDAGEGYFEIPEIRAMMALLKNIENGERDEPLLAALRGPALGLSEAELAAIRMATPNTKISYCEAVRHYREEMDDELAQKLRDFEEKRQRWRLCARHQGVDRLIERIYAETGFLAQAGALPGGAARQANLHLLTSRARAFVSAQGGSLHAFLRYAERLRAGGDSMSASAIGENEDVVRIMTTHKSKGLEFPVVFVMALGKKISGKSARDRVLMDARLGVGLPCIDTEMSSERDTLLRRAIRAKAEKEQLAEEVRILYVAMTRARER
;
A
#
# COMPACT_ATOMS: atom_id res chain seq x y z
N GLU A 1 -20.96 23.40 39.66
CA GLU A 1 -20.22 24.07 38.56
C GLU A 1 -18.98 24.71 39.16
N ASP A 2 -17.82 24.10 38.95
CA ASP A 2 -16.55 24.59 39.48
C ASP A 2 -16.08 25.78 38.61
N PRO A 3 -15.89 26.97 39.19
CA PRO A 3 -15.44 28.17 38.46
C PRO A 3 -14.10 27.94 37.72
N ALA A 4 -13.21 27.14 38.28
CA ALA A 4 -11.92 26.78 37.65
C ALA A 4 -12.09 26.00 36.34
N LEU A 5 -13.12 25.14 36.23
CA LEU A 5 -13.47 24.42 34.98
C LEU A 5 -14.03 25.41 33.95
N GLY A 6 -14.76 26.43 34.35
CA GLY A 6 -15.27 27.47 33.46
C GLY A 6 -14.15 28.27 32.79
N GLU A 7 -13.12 28.68 33.55
CA GLU A 7 -11.94 29.35 33.00
C GLU A 7 -11.16 28.45 32.04
N GLN A 8 -11.02 27.17 32.34
CA GLN A 8 -10.33 26.21 31.49
C GLN A 8 -11.09 25.91 30.20
N LEU A 9 -12.43 25.81 30.24
CA LEU A 9 -13.28 25.68 29.06
C LEU A 9 -13.13 26.90 28.14
N MET A 10 -13.00 28.13 28.70
CA MET A 10 -12.75 29.31 27.90
C MET A 10 -11.33 29.38 27.31
N ALA A 11 -10.37 28.72 27.92
CA ALA A 11 -9.00 28.60 27.42
C ALA A 11 -8.84 27.49 26.34
N LEU A 12 -9.74 26.52 26.29
CA LEU A 12 -9.69 25.35 25.37
C LEU A 12 -9.54 25.74 23.87
N PRO A 13 -10.22 26.77 23.33
CA PRO A 13 -10.01 27.20 21.94
C PRO A 13 -8.60 27.72 21.64
N ARG A 14 -7.82 28.06 22.69
CA ARG A 14 -6.42 28.49 22.58
C ARG A 14 -5.43 27.34 22.75
N ALA A 15 -5.89 26.18 23.13
CA ALA A 15 -5.05 24.99 23.26
C ALA A 15 -4.50 24.58 21.90
N SER A 16 -3.22 24.17 21.85
CA SER A 16 -2.56 23.71 20.62
C SER A 16 -2.93 22.26 20.31
N ILE A 17 -4.20 22.05 19.91
CA ILE A 17 -4.70 20.76 19.45
C ILE A 17 -4.67 20.76 17.93
N SER A 18 -3.74 20.01 17.33
CA SER A 18 -3.56 20.02 15.88
C SER A 18 -2.79 18.79 15.40
N THR A 19 -2.77 18.58 14.09
CA THR A 19 -1.82 17.63 13.47
C THR A 19 -0.38 18.19 13.58
N LEU A 20 0.61 17.31 13.57
CA LEU A 20 2.02 17.71 13.65
C LEU A 20 2.41 18.64 12.49
N HIS A 21 1.93 18.39 11.27
CA HIS A 21 2.20 19.30 10.13
C HIS A 21 1.63 20.69 10.34
N ARG A 22 0.45 20.81 10.95
CA ARG A 22 -0.11 22.14 11.29
C ARG A 22 0.74 22.83 12.35
N PHE A 23 1.21 22.08 13.35
CA PHE A 23 2.15 22.60 14.34
C PHE A 23 3.43 23.12 13.67
N CYS A 24 4.06 22.31 12.80
CA CYS A 24 5.25 22.73 12.04
C CYS A 24 4.98 24.00 11.21
N GLY A 25 3.86 24.05 10.48
CA GLY A 25 3.50 25.21 9.68
C GLY A 25 3.31 26.50 10.50
N ASN A 26 2.75 26.40 11.70
CA ASN A 26 2.64 27.54 12.62
C ASN A 26 4.01 27.97 13.16
N LEU A 27 4.83 27.00 13.60
CA LEU A 27 6.19 27.25 14.07
C LEU A 27 7.02 28.01 13.03
N LEU A 28 6.92 27.62 11.75
CA LEU A 28 7.63 28.27 10.65
C LEU A 28 7.13 29.71 10.43
N ARG A 29 5.81 29.95 10.49
CA ARG A 29 5.24 31.29 10.34
C ARG A 29 5.61 32.24 11.49
N GLU A 30 5.75 31.71 12.70
CA GLU A 30 6.19 32.46 13.86
C GLU A 30 7.68 32.81 13.82
N ASN A 31 8.50 31.96 13.18
CA ASN A 31 9.97 32.11 13.14
C ASN A 31 10.52 32.37 11.72
N PHE A 32 9.70 32.87 10.81
CA PHE A 32 10.02 32.99 9.39
C PHE A 32 11.29 33.85 9.13
N GLN A 33 11.52 34.88 9.91
CA GLN A 33 12.68 35.79 9.75
C GLN A 33 13.99 35.06 10.03
N ALA A 34 14.05 34.26 11.10
CA ALA A 34 15.25 33.54 11.50
C ALA A 34 15.60 32.42 10.45
N LEU A 35 14.60 31.91 9.76
CA LEU A 35 14.75 30.85 8.77
C LEU A 35 14.88 31.36 7.31
N GLY A 36 14.67 32.65 7.07
CA GLY A 36 14.66 33.22 5.73
C GLY A 36 13.52 32.72 4.85
N ILE A 37 12.37 32.36 5.45
CA ILE A 37 11.19 31.81 4.79
C ILE A 37 10.17 32.91 4.53
N ASP A 38 9.48 32.89 3.40
CA ASP A 38 8.33 33.74 3.13
C ASP A 38 7.14 33.30 4.02
N PRO A 39 6.64 34.17 4.96
CA PRO A 39 5.51 33.79 5.82
C PRO A 39 4.21 33.54 5.06
N GLY A 40 4.10 34.03 3.83
CA GLY A 40 2.96 33.81 2.94
C GLY A 40 2.95 32.46 2.23
N PHE A 41 3.88 31.55 2.55
CA PHE A 41 3.89 30.23 1.94
C PHE A 41 2.56 29.49 2.13
N ARG A 42 2.14 28.78 1.11
CA ARG A 42 1.01 27.85 1.14
C ARG A 42 1.50 26.41 1.10
N ILE A 43 0.73 25.52 1.69
CA ILE A 43 0.99 24.08 1.58
C ILE A 43 0.48 23.65 0.22
N GLY A 44 1.36 23.07 -0.60
CA GLY A 44 1.01 22.50 -1.90
C GLY A 44 0.20 21.23 -1.72
N ASP A 45 -0.82 21.05 -2.55
CA ASP A 45 -1.51 19.77 -2.64
C ASP A 45 -0.65 18.72 -3.35
N ASP A 46 -0.99 17.44 -3.15
CA ASP A 46 -0.23 16.31 -3.72
C ASP A 46 -0.17 16.37 -5.26
N GLN A 47 -1.18 16.94 -5.90
CA GLN A 47 -1.24 17.04 -7.35
C GLN A 47 -0.29 18.12 -7.88
N GLU A 48 -0.33 19.31 -7.27
CA GLU A 48 0.55 20.42 -7.64
C GLU A 48 2.01 20.07 -7.36
N CYS A 49 2.29 19.53 -6.19
CA CYS A 49 3.62 19.05 -5.81
C CYS A 49 4.10 17.92 -6.73
N GLY A 50 3.22 16.98 -7.08
CA GLY A 50 3.54 15.87 -7.98
C GLY A 50 3.87 16.30 -9.41
N VAL A 51 3.22 17.36 -9.94
CA VAL A 51 3.56 17.92 -11.25
C VAL A 51 4.93 18.58 -11.21
N LEU A 52 5.19 19.41 -10.19
CA LEU A 52 6.47 20.10 -10.03
C LEU A 52 7.62 19.12 -9.83
N SER A 53 7.40 18.10 -9.03
CA SER A 53 8.37 17.05 -8.74
C SER A 53 8.79 16.31 -10.01
N ARG A 54 7.83 15.91 -10.85
CA ARG A 54 8.15 15.24 -12.14
C ARG A 54 8.92 16.16 -13.10
N GLN A 55 8.49 17.41 -13.22
CA GLN A 55 9.20 18.37 -14.05
C GLN A 55 10.65 18.60 -13.56
N ALA A 56 10.83 18.75 -12.25
CA ALA A 56 12.14 18.93 -11.65
C ALA A 56 13.04 17.68 -11.85
N MET A 57 12.46 16.46 -11.89
CA MET A 57 13.21 15.24 -12.17
C MET A 57 13.65 15.19 -13.64
N GLU A 58 12.76 15.51 -14.58
CA GLU A 58 13.11 15.60 -16.00
C GLU A 58 14.25 16.61 -16.23
N ASP A 59 14.16 17.79 -15.61
CA ASP A 59 15.19 18.83 -15.69
C ASP A 59 16.50 18.39 -15.02
N ALA A 60 16.43 17.63 -13.91
CA ALA A 60 17.60 17.10 -13.22
C ALA A 60 18.35 16.06 -14.07
N ILE A 61 17.61 15.12 -14.67
CA ILE A 61 18.17 14.11 -15.57
C ILE A 61 18.87 14.82 -16.75
N TYR A 62 18.21 15.81 -17.35
CA TYR A 62 18.80 16.59 -18.45
C TYR A 62 20.10 17.31 -18.00
N SER A 63 20.07 17.96 -16.84
CA SER A 63 21.25 18.64 -16.27
C SER A 63 22.40 17.67 -15.99
N CYS A 64 22.11 16.46 -15.47
CA CYS A 64 23.14 15.45 -15.23
C CYS A 64 23.77 14.94 -16.54
N TYR A 65 22.97 14.82 -17.64
CA TYR A 65 23.53 14.50 -18.96
C TYR A 65 24.40 15.63 -19.52
N GLU A 66 24.04 16.91 -19.30
CA GLU A 66 24.87 18.05 -19.74
C GLU A 66 26.23 18.08 -19.01
N VAL A 67 26.23 17.76 -17.71
CA VAL A 67 27.48 17.68 -16.92
C VAL A 67 28.29 16.45 -17.31
N GLY A 68 27.63 15.31 -17.54
CA GLY A 68 28.22 14.07 -18.00
C GLY A 68 29.28 13.50 -17.04
N SER A 69 29.04 13.57 -15.73
CA SER A 69 29.99 13.02 -14.73
C SER A 69 30.16 11.51 -14.87
N ASP A 70 31.36 10.99 -14.54
CA ASP A 70 31.63 9.55 -14.57
C ASP A 70 30.67 8.77 -13.66
N ALA A 71 30.27 9.34 -12.53
CA ALA A 71 29.34 8.74 -11.58
C ALA A 71 27.93 8.62 -12.18
N PHE A 72 27.38 9.70 -12.76
CA PHE A 72 26.08 9.65 -13.39
C PHE A 72 26.07 8.70 -14.59
N LEU A 73 27.09 8.74 -15.44
CA LEU A 73 27.23 7.82 -16.56
C LEU A 73 27.38 6.35 -16.15
N ALA A 74 27.92 6.07 -14.95
CA ALA A 74 27.94 4.72 -14.41
C ALA A 74 26.53 4.24 -14.04
N ALA A 75 25.69 5.11 -13.46
CA ALA A 75 24.29 4.79 -13.19
C ALA A 75 23.49 4.63 -14.50
N ASP A 76 23.68 5.50 -15.50
CA ASP A 76 23.03 5.46 -16.80
C ASP A 76 23.33 4.17 -17.57
N ARG A 77 24.56 3.63 -17.45
CA ARG A 77 24.92 2.33 -18.04
C ARG A 77 24.21 1.15 -17.38
N CYS A 78 23.85 1.28 -16.11
CA CYS A 78 23.21 0.21 -15.33
C CYS A 78 21.69 0.21 -15.43
N TYR A 79 21.07 1.39 -15.62
CA TYR A 79 19.63 1.57 -15.54
C TYR A 79 19.11 2.32 -16.78
N ALA A 80 17.93 1.92 -17.27
CA ALA A 80 17.26 2.65 -18.33
C ALA A 80 16.87 4.07 -17.87
N GLN A 81 16.79 5.02 -18.80
CA GLN A 81 16.57 6.44 -18.49
C GLN A 81 15.25 6.68 -17.72
N ASP A 82 14.17 6.01 -18.09
CA ASP A 82 12.88 6.06 -17.38
C ASP A 82 12.97 5.46 -15.98
N GLU A 83 13.79 4.44 -15.79
CA GLU A 83 14.04 3.78 -14.51
C GLU A 83 14.88 4.66 -13.56
N LEU A 84 15.90 5.37 -14.07
CA LEU A 84 16.74 6.27 -13.25
C LEU A 84 15.91 7.29 -12.45
N GLY A 85 14.91 7.90 -13.09
CA GLY A 85 14.01 8.84 -12.44
C GLY A 85 13.22 8.21 -11.29
N GLU A 86 12.66 7.01 -11.51
CA GLU A 86 11.90 6.28 -10.48
C GLU A 86 12.78 5.85 -9.31
N LEU A 87 14.01 5.39 -9.58
CA LEU A 87 14.98 5.02 -8.55
C LEU A 87 15.40 6.24 -7.71
N ALA A 88 15.67 7.37 -8.35
CA ALA A 88 16.00 8.62 -7.67
C ALA A 88 14.81 9.14 -6.84
N PHE A 89 13.56 9.04 -7.33
CA PHE A 89 12.37 9.37 -6.55
C PHE A 89 12.23 8.48 -5.32
N ALA A 90 12.42 7.17 -5.48
CA ALA A 90 12.33 6.22 -4.36
C ALA A 90 13.37 6.55 -3.29
N LEU A 91 14.63 6.78 -3.70
CA LEU A 91 15.72 7.13 -2.80
C LEU A 91 15.47 8.47 -2.09
N HIS A 92 15.09 9.52 -2.84
CA HIS A 92 14.76 10.82 -2.26
C HIS A 92 13.61 10.72 -1.25
N ARG A 93 12.51 10.05 -1.60
CA ARG A 93 11.36 9.87 -0.71
C ARG A 93 11.74 9.17 0.58
N PHE A 94 12.58 8.12 0.50
CA PHE A 94 13.03 7.40 1.68
C PHE A 94 13.94 8.27 2.56
N MET A 95 14.95 8.93 1.98
CA MET A 95 15.89 9.74 2.77
C MET A 95 15.22 10.93 3.44
N MET A 96 14.20 11.54 2.82
CA MET A 96 13.45 12.66 3.40
C MET A 96 12.61 12.29 4.63
N THR A 97 12.44 11.02 4.94
CA THR A 97 11.84 10.58 6.21
C THR A 97 12.83 10.54 7.38
N ARG A 98 14.12 10.76 7.10
CA ARG A 98 15.19 10.78 8.11
C ARG A 98 15.41 12.19 8.62
N PRO A 99 15.75 12.37 9.92
CA PRO A 99 16.10 13.69 10.47
C PRO A 99 17.25 14.37 9.72
N ASP A 100 18.24 13.59 9.28
CA ASP A 100 19.34 14.04 8.43
C ASP A 100 19.42 13.18 7.16
N PRO A 101 18.73 13.63 6.07
CA PRO A 101 18.69 12.90 4.80
C PRO A 101 20.06 12.73 4.16
N TRP A 102 20.90 13.75 4.21
CA TRP A 102 22.18 13.75 3.53
C TRP A 102 23.20 12.90 4.25
N ALA A 103 23.21 12.91 5.58
CA ALA A 103 24.04 11.98 6.36
C ALA A 103 23.64 10.52 6.13
N PHE A 104 22.34 10.23 5.93
CA PHE A 104 21.92 8.89 5.52
C PHE A 104 22.54 8.50 4.18
N LEU A 105 22.44 9.36 3.16
CA LEU A 105 22.97 9.10 1.82
C LEU A 105 24.49 8.89 1.85
N GLU A 106 25.23 9.73 2.58
CA GLU A 106 26.68 9.57 2.76
C GLU A 106 27.07 8.26 3.46
N ARG A 107 26.32 7.85 4.48
CA ARG A 107 26.53 6.54 5.13
C ARG A 107 26.28 5.39 4.17
N ALA A 108 25.21 5.48 3.36
CA ALA A 108 24.90 4.46 2.35
C ALA A 108 26.02 4.35 1.29
N GLN A 109 26.54 5.48 0.79
CA GLN A 109 27.66 5.50 -0.14
C GLN A 109 28.95 4.92 0.45
N LYS A 110 29.24 5.16 1.74
CA LYS A 110 30.36 4.57 2.46
C LYS A 110 30.15 3.06 2.70
N GLY A 111 28.91 2.66 3.01
CA GLY A 111 28.55 1.28 3.34
C GLY A 111 28.67 0.29 2.18
N VAL A 112 28.72 0.75 0.93
CA VAL A 112 28.98 -0.12 -0.23
C VAL A 112 30.47 -0.25 -0.58
N ARG A 113 31.37 0.46 0.12
CA ARG A 113 32.83 0.41 -0.07
C ARG A 113 33.48 -0.36 1.05
N ILE A 114 33.25 -1.68 1.06
CA ILE A 114 33.70 -2.61 2.12
C ILE A 114 34.50 -3.76 1.52
N ASP A 115 35.30 -4.40 2.36
CA ASP A 115 36.00 -5.65 2.07
C ASP A 115 35.31 -6.86 2.74
N GLY A 116 35.77 -8.08 2.46
CA GLY A 116 35.18 -9.29 3.00
C GLY A 116 35.22 -9.37 4.52
N GLN A 117 36.25 -8.86 5.17
CA GLN A 117 36.33 -8.83 6.63
C GLN A 117 35.35 -7.87 7.27
N THR A 118 35.17 -6.69 6.66
CA THR A 118 34.17 -5.70 7.08
C THR A 118 32.77 -6.22 6.81
N LEU A 119 32.57 -6.96 5.71
CA LEU A 119 31.26 -7.55 5.37
C LEU A 119 30.86 -8.60 6.40
N GLU A 120 31.75 -9.51 6.81
CA GLU A 120 31.46 -10.55 7.82
C GLU A 120 30.97 -9.93 9.15
N ALA A 121 31.58 -8.80 9.54
CA ALA A 121 31.21 -8.07 10.75
C ALA A 121 30.03 -7.12 10.55
N SER A 122 29.42 -7.08 9.35
CA SER A 122 28.36 -6.12 9.03
C SER A 122 26.99 -6.57 9.56
N PRO A 123 26.10 -5.62 9.90
CA PRO A 123 24.72 -5.95 10.26
C PRO A 123 23.95 -6.70 9.14
N ALA A 124 24.38 -6.56 7.88
CA ALA A 124 23.74 -7.25 6.76
C ALA A 124 24.07 -8.75 6.75
N ALA A 125 25.32 -9.13 6.99
CA ALA A 125 25.73 -10.53 7.11
C ALA A 125 25.12 -11.19 8.35
N GLU A 126 25.12 -10.49 9.48
CA GLU A 126 24.47 -10.95 10.72
C GLU A 126 22.97 -11.21 10.52
N LEU A 127 22.25 -10.28 9.92
CA LEU A 127 20.80 -10.42 9.67
C LEU A 127 20.49 -11.60 8.75
N LEU A 128 21.28 -11.80 7.69
CA LEU A 128 21.11 -12.96 6.80
C LEU A 128 21.38 -14.27 7.52
N ALA A 129 22.43 -14.34 8.32
CA ALA A 129 22.75 -15.53 9.10
C ALA A 129 21.63 -15.86 10.11
N GLN A 130 21.13 -14.86 10.85
CA GLN A 130 19.97 -15.02 11.75
C GLN A 130 18.70 -15.45 11.02
N SER A 131 18.42 -14.87 9.85
CA SER A 131 17.27 -15.25 9.04
C SER A 131 17.37 -16.70 8.54
N ALA A 132 18.58 -17.10 8.10
CA ALA A 132 18.85 -18.48 7.68
C ALA A 132 18.75 -19.46 8.86
N GLN A 133 19.27 -19.12 10.04
CA GLN A 133 19.15 -19.93 11.24
C GLN A 133 17.70 -20.26 11.57
N LYS A 134 16.82 -19.25 11.61
CA LYS A 134 15.39 -19.44 11.88
C LYS A 134 14.73 -20.32 10.82
N ARG A 135 15.01 -20.06 9.53
CA ARG A 135 14.50 -20.88 8.43
C ARG A 135 14.94 -22.35 8.55
N LEU A 136 16.20 -22.59 8.91
CA LEU A 136 16.74 -23.93 9.10
C LEU A 136 16.12 -24.65 10.30
N LEU A 137 15.90 -23.96 11.42
CA LEU A 137 15.18 -24.52 12.57
C LEU A 137 13.73 -24.90 12.21
N ASN A 138 13.01 -24.07 11.46
CA ASN A 138 11.67 -24.39 10.95
C ASN A 138 11.69 -25.59 10.00
N LEU A 139 12.71 -25.71 9.16
CA LEU A 139 12.89 -26.87 8.29
C LEU A 139 13.19 -28.14 9.10
N ALA A 140 13.98 -28.06 10.17
CA ALA A 140 14.22 -29.17 11.07
C ALA A 140 12.91 -29.66 11.73
N GLU A 141 12.07 -28.75 12.19
CA GLU A 141 10.76 -29.09 12.76
C GLU A 141 9.83 -29.72 11.71
N GLY A 142 9.81 -29.19 10.47
CA GLY A 142 9.08 -29.79 9.34
C GLY A 142 9.57 -31.21 9.00
N ALA A 143 10.89 -31.42 9.07
CA ALA A 143 11.52 -32.73 8.87
C ALA A 143 11.19 -33.70 10.01
N ARG A 144 11.12 -33.26 11.28
CA ARG A 144 10.64 -34.07 12.42
C ARG A 144 9.21 -34.55 12.20
N ARG A 145 8.30 -33.65 11.81
CA ARG A 145 6.90 -34.03 11.48
C ARG A 145 6.83 -35.01 10.31
N THR A 146 7.77 -34.95 9.38
CA THR A 146 7.88 -35.91 8.26
C THR A 146 8.39 -37.26 8.76
N LEU A 147 9.35 -37.27 9.69
CA LEU A 147 9.84 -38.49 10.35
C LEU A 147 8.72 -39.15 11.18
N GLU A 148 7.91 -38.37 11.91
CA GLU A 148 6.75 -38.89 12.65
C GLU A 148 5.73 -39.57 11.72
N LEU A 149 5.49 -39.06 10.52
CA LEU A 149 4.66 -39.72 9.51
C LEU A 149 5.26 -41.04 9.06
N CYS A 150 6.59 -41.13 8.95
CA CYS A 150 7.26 -42.41 8.60
C CYS A 150 7.12 -43.47 9.69
N LEU A 151 7.14 -43.07 10.96
CA LEU A 151 7.08 -43.94 12.13
C LEU A 151 5.64 -44.20 12.62
N GLY A 152 4.67 -43.44 12.11
CA GLY A 152 3.27 -43.53 12.47
C GLY A 152 2.58 -44.79 11.93
N VAL A 153 1.30 -44.94 12.29
CA VAL A 153 0.49 -46.08 11.82
C VAL A 153 0.41 -46.10 10.29
N ASN A 154 0.75 -47.21 9.67
CA ASN A 154 0.85 -47.40 8.20
C ASN A 154 1.86 -46.43 7.52
N GLY A 155 2.81 -45.89 8.25
CA GLY A 155 3.87 -45.06 7.69
C GLY A 155 4.97 -45.88 6.97
N PRO A 156 5.69 -45.27 6.02
CA PRO A 156 6.80 -45.91 5.31
C PRO A 156 8.08 -45.93 6.18
N ALA A 157 8.14 -46.80 7.19
CA ALA A 157 9.24 -46.88 8.15
C ALA A 157 10.64 -47.03 7.50
N HIS A 158 10.71 -47.60 6.28
CA HIS A 158 11.95 -47.69 5.54
C HIS A 158 12.52 -46.34 5.04
N TYR A 159 11.73 -45.25 5.10
CA TYR A 159 12.20 -43.87 4.84
C TYR A 159 12.72 -43.17 6.08
N ALA A 160 12.46 -43.68 7.29
CA ALA A 160 12.74 -42.99 8.55
C ALA A 160 14.19 -42.54 8.70
N ALA A 161 15.15 -43.43 8.39
CA ALA A 161 16.58 -43.11 8.49
C ALA A 161 16.99 -41.93 7.60
N ALA A 162 16.39 -41.74 6.42
CA ALA A 162 16.67 -40.63 5.54
C ALA A 162 16.01 -39.35 6.06
N CYS A 163 14.81 -39.41 6.65
CA CYS A 163 14.13 -38.28 7.25
C CYS A 163 14.82 -37.82 8.56
N GLU A 164 15.36 -38.77 9.34
CA GLU A 164 16.17 -38.47 10.53
C GLU A 164 17.46 -37.74 10.16
N ALA A 165 18.13 -38.17 9.09
CA ALA A 165 19.30 -37.48 8.54
C ALA A 165 18.97 -36.06 8.06
N ASP A 166 17.76 -35.82 7.48
CA ASP A 166 17.32 -34.49 7.09
C ASP A 166 17.10 -33.57 8.30
N VAL A 167 16.60 -34.09 9.44
CA VAL A 167 16.49 -33.35 10.71
C VAL A 167 17.85 -32.89 11.18
N HIS A 168 18.79 -33.81 11.33
CA HIS A 168 20.15 -33.50 11.79
C HIS A 168 20.87 -32.53 10.87
N LEU A 169 20.71 -32.69 9.55
CA LEU A 169 21.28 -31.77 8.57
C LEU A 169 20.79 -30.33 8.81
N ALA A 170 19.50 -30.14 8.99
CA ALA A 170 18.95 -28.80 9.21
C ALA A 170 19.37 -28.20 10.56
N GLU A 171 19.44 -29.03 11.63
CA GLU A 171 19.94 -28.60 12.95
C GLU A 171 21.42 -28.22 12.92
N ASP A 172 22.26 -29.00 12.25
CA ASP A 172 23.69 -28.72 12.12
C ASP A 172 23.93 -27.43 11.30
N LEU A 173 23.21 -27.24 10.20
CA LEU A 173 23.28 -25.99 9.43
C LEU A 173 22.78 -24.78 10.23
N ALA A 174 21.75 -24.94 11.07
CA ALA A 174 21.29 -23.88 11.95
C ALA A 174 22.34 -23.45 12.97
N LYS A 175 23.11 -24.38 13.52
CA LYS A 175 24.27 -24.07 14.40
C LYS A 175 25.36 -23.32 13.65
N GLN A 176 25.65 -23.71 12.40
CA GLN A 176 26.65 -22.98 11.59
C GLN A 176 26.14 -21.57 11.24
N ALA A 177 24.86 -21.38 11.04
CA ALA A 177 24.26 -20.04 10.85
C ALA A 177 24.39 -19.15 12.10
N GLU A 178 24.34 -19.75 13.31
CA GLU A 178 24.58 -19.03 14.57
C GLU A 178 26.05 -18.54 14.70
N GLU A 179 27.02 -19.31 14.17
CA GLU A 179 28.42 -18.93 14.15
C GLU A 179 28.73 -17.79 13.16
N GLY A 180 27.87 -17.54 12.16
CA GLY A 180 27.97 -16.44 11.21
C GLY A 180 27.84 -16.83 9.74
N TYR A 181 27.97 -15.82 8.87
CA TYR A 181 27.82 -15.98 7.44
C TYR A 181 28.83 -16.97 6.83
N THR A 182 30.11 -16.83 7.14
CA THR A 182 31.17 -17.67 6.59
C THR A 182 31.02 -19.13 7.02
N ALA A 183 30.69 -19.39 8.28
CA ALA A 183 30.49 -20.74 8.78
C ALA A 183 29.36 -21.46 8.02
N LEU A 184 28.25 -20.78 7.85
CA LEU A 184 27.11 -21.32 7.07
C LEU A 184 27.48 -21.49 5.58
N HIS A 185 28.18 -20.54 4.97
CA HIS A 185 28.64 -20.64 3.58
C HIS A 185 29.48 -21.93 3.37
N ILE A 186 30.42 -22.21 4.25
CA ILE A 186 31.25 -23.41 4.14
C ILE A 186 30.41 -24.68 4.31
N ALA A 187 29.56 -24.72 5.32
CA ALA A 187 28.75 -25.88 5.65
C ALA A 187 27.71 -26.22 4.56
N ILE A 188 27.03 -25.23 4.01
CA ILE A 188 25.95 -25.42 3.06
C ILE A 188 26.43 -25.97 1.70
N HIS A 189 27.67 -25.69 1.32
CA HIS A 189 28.28 -26.23 0.10
C HIS A 189 28.68 -27.70 0.23
N GLY A 190 28.82 -28.20 1.46
CA GLY A 190 29.14 -29.61 1.77
C GLY A 190 27.88 -30.49 1.88
N VAL A 191 26.67 -29.96 1.66
CA VAL A 191 25.42 -30.69 1.87
C VAL A 191 25.25 -31.86 0.92
N SER A 192 24.89 -33.02 1.47
CA SER A 192 24.46 -34.20 0.73
C SER A 192 23.24 -34.82 1.39
N PHE A 193 22.30 -35.31 0.58
CA PHE A 193 21.06 -35.88 1.09
C PHE A 193 21.14 -37.41 1.13
N ALA A 194 20.72 -38.00 2.24
CA ALA A 194 20.61 -39.44 2.36
C ALA A 194 19.58 -39.98 1.36
N THR A 195 19.81 -41.17 0.80
CA THR A 195 18.88 -41.84 -0.12
C THR A 195 17.76 -42.51 0.66
N LEU A 196 16.52 -42.45 0.12
CA LEU A 196 15.39 -43.18 0.71
C LEU A 196 15.63 -44.67 0.71
N GLY A 197 15.33 -45.34 1.82
CA GLY A 197 15.44 -46.75 1.98
C GLY A 197 14.59 -47.52 0.96
N ARG A 198 15.03 -48.70 0.55
CA ARG A 198 14.28 -49.54 -0.40
C ARG A 198 13.18 -50.34 0.32
N LYS A 199 11.97 -50.36 -0.28
CA LYS A 199 10.83 -51.18 0.15
C LYS A 199 11.21 -52.67 0.18
N LYS A 200 10.96 -53.32 1.32
CA LYS A 200 11.07 -54.81 1.41
C LYS A 200 9.71 -55.43 1.10
N LYS A 201 9.68 -56.69 0.68
CA LYS A 201 8.43 -57.38 0.37
C LYS A 201 7.47 -57.53 1.59
N THR A 202 8.02 -57.41 2.79
CA THR A 202 7.29 -57.51 4.07
C THR A 202 6.76 -56.16 4.59
N ASP A 203 7.11 -55.02 3.95
CA ASP A 203 6.73 -53.70 4.42
C ASP A 203 5.27 -53.43 4.01
N ILE A 204 4.44 -53.20 5.03
CA ILE A 204 3.04 -52.81 4.87
C ILE A 204 2.97 -51.32 5.26
N PHE A 205 2.59 -50.48 4.33
CA PHE A 205 2.39 -49.04 4.53
C PHE A 205 1.36 -48.50 3.54
N ASP A 206 0.83 -47.32 3.81
CA ASP A 206 -0.07 -46.58 2.96
C ASP A 206 0.75 -45.81 1.90
N GLU A 207 0.43 -46.02 0.62
CA GLU A 207 1.13 -45.36 -0.51
C GLU A 207 0.86 -43.86 -0.52
N ASP A 208 -0.33 -43.37 -0.12
CA ASP A 208 -0.63 -41.95 -0.03
C ASP A 208 0.24 -41.26 1.06
N ILE A 209 0.48 -41.96 2.18
CA ILE A 209 1.40 -41.46 3.20
C ILE A 209 2.84 -41.42 2.66
N ALA A 210 3.24 -42.45 1.94
CA ALA A 210 4.60 -42.48 1.35
C ALA A 210 4.80 -41.38 0.31
N ASP A 211 3.81 -41.08 -0.50
CA ASP A 211 3.89 -39.99 -1.49
C ASP A 211 3.89 -38.60 -0.80
N ARG A 212 3.11 -38.42 0.26
CA ARG A 212 3.19 -37.20 1.11
C ARG A 212 4.57 -37.01 1.73
N VAL A 213 5.23 -38.09 2.20
CA VAL A 213 6.58 -38.03 2.73
C VAL A 213 7.59 -37.64 1.65
N LYS A 214 7.48 -38.19 0.43
CA LYS A 214 8.34 -37.80 -0.69
C LYS A 214 8.15 -36.32 -1.06
N ALA A 215 6.92 -35.87 -1.22
CA ALA A 215 6.60 -34.48 -1.56
C ALA A 215 7.16 -33.49 -0.50
N ARG A 216 6.97 -33.79 0.80
CA ARG A 216 7.53 -32.97 1.88
C ARG A 216 9.06 -32.95 1.86
N ARG A 217 9.69 -34.10 1.57
CA ARG A 217 11.14 -34.19 1.49
C ARG A 217 11.70 -33.46 0.28
N ASP A 218 11.00 -33.47 -0.85
CA ASP A 218 11.40 -32.71 -2.04
C ASP A 218 11.28 -31.19 -1.78
N ALA A 219 10.23 -30.75 -1.08
CA ALA A 219 10.11 -29.37 -0.61
C ALA A 219 11.23 -28.98 0.36
N PHE A 220 11.60 -29.87 1.29
CA PHE A 220 12.75 -29.69 2.18
C PHE A 220 14.05 -29.49 1.40
N LYS A 221 14.36 -30.36 0.42
CA LYS A 221 15.56 -30.25 -0.41
C LYS A 221 15.59 -28.95 -1.21
N LYS A 222 14.45 -28.58 -1.78
CA LYS A 222 14.30 -27.27 -2.48
C LYS A 222 14.63 -26.12 -1.54
N ALA A 223 14.06 -26.13 -0.33
CA ALA A 223 14.28 -25.07 0.65
C ALA A 223 15.74 -24.98 1.11
N ILE A 224 16.44 -26.10 1.26
CA ILE A 224 17.91 -26.11 1.51
C ILE A 224 18.67 -25.54 0.30
N GLY A 225 18.27 -25.89 -0.94
CA GLY A 225 18.82 -25.32 -2.18
C GLY A 225 18.68 -23.79 -2.26
N ASP A 226 17.55 -23.26 -1.80
CA ASP A 226 17.35 -21.80 -1.71
C ASP A 226 18.32 -21.16 -0.72
N VAL A 227 18.56 -21.80 0.45
CA VAL A 227 19.58 -21.33 1.42
C VAL A 227 20.98 -21.40 0.80
N GLN A 228 21.29 -22.50 0.10
CA GLN A 228 22.57 -22.64 -0.62
C GLN A 228 22.77 -21.51 -1.65
N THR A 229 21.74 -21.15 -2.38
CA THR A 229 21.78 -20.04 -3.34
C THR A 229 22.01 -18.70 -2.63
N ALA A 230 21.37 -18.49 -1.47
CA ALA A 230 21.54 -17.28 -0.68
C ALA A 230 22.94 -17.12 -0.11
N PHE A 231 23.64 -18.22 0.17
CA PHE A 231 25.00 -18.24 0.72
C PHE A 231 26.04 -18.77 -0.31
N ALA A 232 25.78 -18.55 -1.61
CA ALA A 232 26.66 -19.06 -2.67
C ALA A 232 28.05 -18.41 -2.70
N LEU A 233 28.16 -17.12 -2.36
CA LEU A 233 29.41 -16.37 -2.41
C LEU A 233 30.12 -16.40 -1.06
N ASN A 234 31.44 -16.49 -1.09
CA ASN A 234 32.26 -16.20 0.10
C ASN A 234 32.23 -14.69 0.42
N PRO A 235 32.68 -14.25 1.62
CA PRO A 235 32.60 -12.84 2.00
C PRO A 235 33.35 -11.88 1.07
N ASP A 236 34.51 -12.28 0.53
CA ASP A 236 35.31 -11.43 -0.34
C ASP A 236 34.62 -11.20 -1.70
N ASP A 237 34.08 -12.25 -2.30
CA ASP A 237 33.34 -12.14 -3.56
C ASP A 237 32.00 -11.36 -3.35
N ALA A 238 31.32 -11.58 -2.23
CA ALA A 238 30.12 -10.86 -1.88
C ALA A 238 30.40 -9.36 -1.64
N ALA A 239 31.52 -9.01 -1.03
CA ALA A 239 31.99 -7.63 -0.85
C ALA A 239 32.36 -6.99 -2.19
N ALA A 240 32.98 -7.73 -3.09
CA ALA A 240 33.29 -7.26 -4.45
C ALA A 240 32.01 -6.93 -5.24
N ASP A 241 30.99 -7.78 -5.17
CA ASP A 241 29.67 -7.51 -5.79
C ASP A 241 29.02 -6.24 -5.20
N ILE A 242 29.12 -6.01 -3.89
CA ILE A 242 28.62 -4.78 -3.25
C ILE A 242 29.45 -3.58 -3.73
N ALA A 243 30.77 -3.68 -3.78
CA ALA A 243 31.63 -2.58 -4.20
C ALA A 243 31.39 -2.14 -5.66
N MET A 244 30.97 -3.06 -6.54
CA MET A 244 30.56 -2.73 -7.91
C MET A 244 29.35 -1.79 -7.96
N THR A 245 28.52 -1.74 -6.92
CA THR A 245 27.35 -0.83 -6.85
C THR A 245 27.74 0.60 -6.45
N ALA A 246 29.00 0.85 -6.07
CA ALA A 246 29.43 2.15 -5.53
C ALA A 246 29.31 3.29 -6.57
N ALA A 247 29.79 3.07 -7.79
CA ALA A 247 29.72 4.10 -8.83
C ALA A 247 28.28 4.38 -9.28
N PRO A 248 27.41 3.37 -9.55
CA PRO A 248 25.98 3.61 -9.79
C PRO A 248 25.28 4.33 -8.64
N LEU A 249 25.58 4.01 -7.38
CA LEU A 249 25.00 4.69 -6.23
C LEU A 249 25.46 6.16 -6.15
N ASP A 250 26.71 6.46 -6.47
CA ASP A 250 27.19 7.84 -6.54
C ASP A 250 26.47 8.64 -7.62
N GLY A 251 26.20 8.02 -8.79
CA GLY A 251 25.42 8.64 -9.87
C GLY A 251 23.97 8.91 -9.48
N LEU A 252 23.32 7.94 -8.81
CA LEU A 252 21.97 8.17 -8.25
C LEU A 252 21.97 9.26 -7.17
N ALA A 253 23.00 9.32 -6.33
CA ALA A 253 23.14 10.37 -5.33
C ALA A 253 23.32 11.75 -5.94
N GLU A 254 24.08 11.87 -7.05
CA GLU A 254 24.20 13.11 -7.81
C GLU A 254 22.87 13.55 -8.42
N LEU A 255 22.13 12.62 -9.04
CA LEU A 255 20.80 12.90 -9.58
C LEU A 255 19.82 13.34 -8.49
N VAL A 256 19.81 12.67 -7.32
CA VAL A 256 18.96 13.05 -6.19
C VAL A 256 19.28 14.46 -5.68
N LYS A 257 20.57 14.83 -5.57
CA LYS A 257 20.99 16.18 -5.14
C LYS A 257 20.56 17.26 -6.15
N THR A 258 20.71 16.99 -7.42
CA THR A 258 20.31 17.90 -8.49
C THR A 258 18.80 18.06 -8.51
N TYR A 259 18.05 16.95 -8.40
CA TYR A 259 16.61 16.96 -8.31
C TYR A 259 16.10 17.75 -7.08
N ASP A 260 16.63 17.49 -5.90
CA ASP A 260 16.23 18.19 -4.67
C ASP A 260 16.41 19.70 -4.80
N THR A 261 17.55 20.12 -5.35
CA THR A 261 17.85 21.54 -5.62
C THR A 261 16.84 22.18 -6.56
N LEU A 262 16.54 21.54 -7.69
CA LEU A 262 15.61 22.06 -8.68
C LEU A 262 14.16 22.06 -8.17
N TYR A 263 13.77 21.00 -7.46
CA TYR A 263 12.44 20.90 -6.88
C TYR A 263 12.20 21.93 -5.77
N ALA A 264 13.19 22.13 -4.89
CA ALA A 264 13.13 23.18 -3.88
C ALA A 264 13.05 24.58 -4.51
N ALA A 265 13.79 24.84 -5.59
CA ALA A 265 13.72 26.11 -6.32
C ALA A 265 12.35 26.31 -6.97
N ALA A 266 11.79 25.28 -7.61
CA ALA A 266 10.46 25.33 -8.23
C ALA A 266 9.34 25.60 -7.21
N LYS A 267 9.39 24.94 -6.02
CA LYS A 267 8.46 25.20 -4.91
C LYS A 267 8.58 26.63 -4.38
N ARG A 268 9.82 27.09 -4.15
CA ARG A 268 10.08 28.44 -3.65
C ARG A 268 9.58 29.52 -4.61
N GLN A 269 9.77 29.34 -5.92
CA GLN A 269 9.28 30.28 -6.94
C GLN A 269 7.76 30.45 -6.90
N ARG A 270 7.03 29.44 -6.47
CA ARG A 270 5.56 29.45 -6.34
C ARG A 270 5.05 29.74 -4.94
N GLY A 271 5.94 30.01 -3.99
CA GLY A 271 5.57 30.20 -2.58
C GLY A 271 4.96 28.95 -1.95
N LEU A 272 5.42 27.74 -2.35
CA LEU A 272 4.92 26.46 -1.91
C LEU A 272 5.87 25.78 -0.95
N MET A 273 5.30 25.01 -0.02
CA MET A 273 5.97 23.98 0.79
C MET A 273 5.17 22.68 0.72
N ASP A 274 5.84 21.56 0.59
CA ASP A 274 5.26 20.24 0.83
C ASP A 274 5.41 19.81 2.30
N PHE A 275 4.91 18.61 2.64
CA PHE A 275 4.97 18.12 4.01
C PHE A 275 6.40 17.87 4.49
N ASN A 276 7.30 17.40 3.62
CA ASN A 276 8.71 17.22 3.97
C ASN A 276 9.39 18.56 4.28
N ASP A 277 9.09 19.60 3.49
CA ASP A 277 9.62 20.95 3.77
C ASP A 277 9.18 21.45 5.15
N LEU A 278 7.92 21.20 5.53
CA LEU A 278 7.41 21.62 6.85
C LEU A 278 8.18 20.92 7.98
N GLU A 279 8.38 19.61 7.88
CA GLU A 279 9.06 18.84 8.91
C GLU A 279 10.55 19.19 9.01
N HIS A 280 11.27 19.25 7.88
CA HIS A 280 12.71 19.57 7.88
C HIS A 280 13.00 21.01 8.30
N ASN A 281 12.19 21.97 7.85
CA ASN A 281 12.37 23.36 8.28
C ASN A 281 11.97 23.55 9.75
N ALA A 282 10.97 22.82 10.25
CA ALA A 282 10.65 22.82 11.68
C ALA A 282 11.81 22.28 12.51
N LEU A 283 12.45 21.20 12.08
CA LEU A 283 13.63 20.65 12.74
C LEU A 283 14.77 21.67 12.75
N LYS A 284 15.06 22.36 11.63
CA LYS A 284 16.03 23.46 11.58
C LYS A 284 15.66 24.62 12.50
N ALA A 285 14.39 24.98 12.60
CA ALA A 285 13.93 26.01 13.54
C ALA A 285 14.24 25.62 15.00
N LEU A 286 14.09 24.32 15.31
CA LEU A 286 14.35 23.77 16.65
C LEU A 286 15.85 23.63 16.99
N GLU A 287 16.74 23.73 16.01
CA GLU A 287 18.18 23.89 16.26
C GLU A 287 18.52 25.24 16.90
N LEU A 288 17.68 26.28 16.70
CA LEU A 288 17.83 27.59 17.29
C LEU A 288 17.44 27.55 18.79
N PRO A 289 18.35 27.85 19.72
CA PRO A 289 18.07 27.77 21.15
C PRO A 289 16.89 28.61 21.60
N GLU A 290 16.75 29.84 21.05
CA GLU A 290 15.66 30.76 21.37
C GLU A 290 14.28 30.20 21.02
N VAL A 291 14.16 29.46 19.90
CA VAL A 291 12.91 28.82 19.45
C VAL A 291 12.57 27.66 20.38
N ARG A 292 13.54 26.79 20.61
CA ARG A 292 13.38 25.63 21.49
C ARG A 292 13.02 26.03 22.92
N ASP A 293 13.72 27.03 23.49
CA ASP A 293 13.47 27.53 24.84
C ASP A 293 12.11 28.24 24.96
N ALA A 294 11.65 28.89 23.89
CA ALA A 294 10.30 29.49 23.86
C ALA A 294 9.24 28.42 23.92
N LEU A 295 9.34 27.33 23.10
CA LEU A 295 8.41 26.22 23.12
C LEU A 295 8.44 25.45 24.45
N ASN A 296 9.61 25.25 25.06
CA ASN A 296 9.77 24.61 26.37
C ASN A 296 9.10 25.40 27.50
N ARG A 297 9.06 26.76 27.38
CA ARG A 297 8.32 27.62 28.31
C ARG A 297 6.81 27.61 28.03
N GLN A 298 6.42 27.49 26.77
CA GLN A 298 5.03 27.52 26.34
C GLN A 298 4.31 26.21 26.65
N TYR A 299 4.95 25.08 26.37
CA TYR A 299 4.36 23.75 26.54
C TYR A 299 4.98 23.01 27.71
N ARG A 300 4.20 22.85 28.77
CA ARG A 300 4.60 22.01 29.90
C ARG A 300 4.42 20.53 29.60
N TYR A 301 3.34 20.18 28.89
CA TYR A 301 2.99 18.82 28.51
C TYR A 301 2.76 18.73 27.02
N VAL A 302 3.23 17.62 26.42
CA VAL A 302 3.04 17.27 25.01
C VAL A 302 2.39 15.91 24.96
N PHE A 303 1.19 15.85 24.37
CA PHE A 303 0.41 14.63 24.22
C PHE A 303 0.42 14.23 22.75
N ILE A 304 0.83 13.00 22.45
CA ILE A 304 0.84 12.44 21.09
C ILE A 304 -0.10 11.25 21.07
N ASP A 305 -1.12 11.35 20.26
CA ASP A 305 -2.03 10.25 19.96
C ASP A 305 -1.57 9.48 18.72
N GLU A 306 -1.96 8.19 18.59
CA GLU A 306 -1.57 7.30 17.49
C GLU A 306 -0.03 7.26 17.28
N TYR A 307 0.73 7.28 18.39
CA TYR A 307 2.20 7.40 18.32
C TYR A 307 2.88 6.27 17.53
N GLN A 308 2.25 5.09 17.40
CA GLN A 308 2.75 3.97 16.59
C GLN A 308 2.84 4.28 15.08
N ASP A 309 2.23 5.38 14.62
CA ASP A 309 2.28 5.82 13.22
C ASP A 309 3.31 6.95 12.99
N SER A 310 4.11 7.27 13.98
CA SER A 310 5.13 8.32 13.89
C SER A 310 6.33 7.87 13.05
N SER A 311 6.94 8.84 12.34
CA SER A 311 8.20 8.65 11.61
C SER A 311 9.41 9.12 12.42
N ALA A 312 10.63 8.77 11.99
CA ALA A 312 11.86 9.18 12.66
C ALA A 312 12.04 10.71 12.71
N ILE A 313 11.66 11.43 11.67
CA ILE A 313 11.74 12.90 11.67
C ILE A 313 10.73 13.51 12.63
N GLN A 314 9.53 12.96 12.74
CA GLN A 314 8.51 13.41 13.69
C GLN A 314 8.95 13.19 15.13
N GLU A 315 9.54 12.02 15.41
CA GLU A 315 10.17 11.75 16.72
C GLU A 315 11.28 12.73 17.04
N ALA A 316 12.14 13.07 16.07
CA ALA A 316 13.20 14.03 16.25
C ALA A 316 12.65 15.45 16.53
N ILE A 317 11.58 15.88 15.85
CA ILE A 317 10.91 17.15 16.10
C ILE A 317 10.37 17.20 17.52
N ILE A 318 9.62 16.19 17.95
CA ILE A 318 9.03 16.10 19.29
C ILE A 318 10.12 16.10 20.36
N GLY A 319 11.12 15.26 20.21
CA GLY A 319 12.24 15.12 21.14
C GLY A 319 13.09 16.37 21.27
N SER A 320 13.09 17.25 20.25
CA SER A 320 13.87 18.50 20.27
C SER A 320 13.32 19.55 21.23
N PHE A 321 12.01 19.57 21.52
CA PHE A 321 11.41 20.59 22.35
C PHE A 321 10.60 20.06 23.55
N ALA A 322 10.17 18.79 23.51
CA ALA A 322 9.42 18.21 24.62
C ALA A 322 10.30 18.08 25.87
N ARG A 323 9.73 18.38 27.04
CA ARG A 323 10.42 18.21 28.34
C ARG A 323 10.45 16.73 28.69
N GLU A 324 11.52 16.27 29.34
CA GLU A 324 11.66 14.88 29.78
C GLU A 324 10.53 14.43 30.71
N ASP A 325 10.02 15.36 31.57
CA ASP A 325 8.91 15.13 32.51
C ASP A 325 7.54 15.51 31.96
N GLY A 326 7.44 15.88 30.68
CA GLY A 326 6.23 16.44 30.10
C GLY A 326 5.68 15.70 28.87
N LEU A 327 6.25 14.57 28.49
CA LEU A 327 5.84 13.83 27.29
C LEU A 327 4.87 12.70 27.65
N PHE A 328 3.73 12.63 26.96
CA PHE A 328 2.73 11.60 27.10
C PHE A 328 2.37 11.00 25.73
N LEU A 329 2.67 9.74 25.54
CA LEU A 329 2.50 9.04 24.27
C LEU A 329 1.38 8.00 24.41
N VAL A 330 0.44 8.01 23.50
CA VAL A 330 -0.66 7.04 23.42
C VAL A 330 -0.60 6.33 22.08
N GLY A 331 -0.75 5.01 22.09
CA GLY A 331 -0.77 4.23 20.87
C GLY A 331 -0.96 2.75 21.14
N ASP A 332 -1.16 2.02 20.06
CA ASP A 332 -1.24 0.57 20.03
C ASP A 332 -0.46 0.06 18.81
N VAL A 333 0.70 -0.56 19.06
CA VAL A 333 1.58 -1.04 17.98
C VAL A 333 0.89 -2.08 17.09
N LYS A 334 -0.08 -2.83 17.61
CA LYS A 334 -0.91 -3.78 16.85
C LYS A 334 -1.80 -3.09 15.81
N GLN A 335 -1.96 -1.76 15.91
CA GLN A 335 -2.71 -0.93 14.96
C GLN A 335 -1.81 -0.09 14.04
N SER A 336 -0.49 -0.31 14.06
CA SER A 336 0.43 0.35 13.12
C SER A 336 0.34 -0.30 11.74
N ILE A 337 -0.35 0.37 10.82
CA ILE A 337 -0.63 -0.09 9.45
C ILE A 337 -0.29 0.96 8.37
N TYR A 338 0.54 1.95 8.71
CA TYR A 338 0.93 3.04 7.81
C TYR A 338 2.42 3.02 7.44
N ARG A 339 3.03 1.83 7.38
CA ARG A 339 4.41 1.67 6.95
C ARG A 339 4.68 2.24 5.55
N PHE A 340 3.72 2.10 4.63
CA PHE A 340 3.79 2.71 3.29
C PHE A 340 3.82 4.26 3.33
N ARG A 341 3.49 4.88 4.48
CA ARG A 341 3.68 6.30 4.79
C ARG A 341 4.90 6.56 5.66
N GLN A 342 5.80 5.58 5.73
CA GLN A 342 7.06 5.64 6.49
C GLN A 342 6.87 5.72 8.02
N ALA A 343 5.76 5.19 8.54
CA ALA A 343 5.62 4.95 9.98
C ALA A 343 6.65 3.92 10.43
N GLU A 344 7.26 4.13 11.60
CA GLU A 344 8.26 3.27 12.20
C GLU A 344 7.78 2.69 13.55
N PRO A 345 7.07 1.55 13.54
CA PRO A 345 6.60 0.89 14.76
C PRO A 345 7.71 0.59 15.77
N ALA A 346 8.94 0.40 15.27
CA ALA A 346 10.12 0.17 16.11
C ALA A 346 10.34 1.28 17.15
N LEU A 347 10.02 2.55 16.85
CA LEU A 347 10.13 3.66 17.78
C LEU A 347 9.24 3.46 19.02
N PHE A 348 8.02 2.98 18.79
CA PHE A 348 7.10 2.65 19.89
C PHE A 348 7.56 1.42 20.67
N LEU A 349 7.97 0.36 19.97
CA LEU A 349 8.44 -0.89 20.57
C LEU A 349 9.68 -0.70 21.45
N GLU A 350 10.64 0.11 21.01
CA GLU A 350 11.84 0.44 21.77
C GLU A 350 11.49 1.16 23.08
N LYS A 351 10.54 2.12 23.04
CA LYS A 351 10.06 2.79 24.25
C LYS A 351 9.27 1.83 25.14
N ALA A 352 8.38 1.00 24.57
CA ALA A 352 7.59 0.04 25.33
C ALA A 352 8.46 -1.01 26.05
N LYS A 353 9.62 -1.37 25.47
CA LYS A 353 10.59 -2.27 26.12
C LYS A 353 11.46 -1.56 27.18
N ARG A 354 11.75 -0.27 26.98
CA ARG A 354 12.62 0.52 27.87
C ARG A 354 11.85 1.06 29.08
N PHE A 355 10.59 1.47 28.89
CA PHE A 355 9.80 2.10 29.96
C PHE A 355 9.31 1.10 30.99
N ASP A 356 9.42 1.49 32.28
CA ASP A 356 9.06 0.63 33.40
C ASP A 356 7.56 0.71 33.73
N LEU A 357 7.03 -0.37 34.28
CA LEU A 357 5.66 -0.44 34.80
C LEU A 357 5.52 0.17 36.22
N GLU A 358 6.65 0.48 36.89
CA GLU A 358 6.64 1.05 38.23
C GLU A 358 6.15 2.51 38.26
N GLU A 359 5.36 2.86 39.25
CA GLU A 359 4.71 4.17 39.36
C GLU A 359 5.65 5.37 39.63
N ARG A 360 6.91 5.13 39.98
CA ARG A 360 7.86 6.16 40.45
C ARG A 360 8.98 6.47 39.48
N THR A 361 8.92 5.95 38.26
CA THR A 361 9.91 6.22 37.21
C THR A 361 9.49 7.38 36.31
N LEU A 362 10.44 8.15 35.80
CA LEU A 362 10.18 9.18 34.79
C LEU A 362 9.72 8.57 33.46
N GLU A 363 10.26 7.42 33.11
CA GLU A 363 9.90 6.63 31.92
C GLU A 363 8.92 5.53 32.31
N ARG A 364 7.64 5.86 32.35
CA ARG A 364 6.58 4.97 32.80
C ARG A 364 5.75 4.44 31.66
N ARG A 365 5.53 3.11 31.61
CA ARG A 365 4.57 2.43 30.75
C ARG A 365 3.26 2.13 31.49
N ILE A 366 2.13 2.37 30.83
CA ILE A 366 0.79 2.06 31.32
C ILE A 366 0.07 1.23 30.28
N ASP A 367 -0.27 -0.01 30.57
CA ASP A 367 -0.99 -0.90 29.66
C ASP A 367 -2.51 -0.78 29.87
N LEU A 368 -3.25 -0.51 28.79
CA LEU A 368 -4.71 -0.40 28.79
C LEU A 368 -5.30 -1.63 28.09
N GLN A 369 -5.85 -2.56 28.87
CA GLN A 369 -6.37 -3.83 28.35
C GLN A 369 -7.89 -3.85 28.18
N LYS A 370 -8.62 -2.93 28.85
CA LYS A 370 -10.09 -2.91 28.77
C LYS A 370 -10.56 -2.20 27.50
N ASN A 371 -11.33 -2.92 26.71
CA ASN A 371 -11.98 -2.42 25.51
C ASN A 371 -13.46 -2.15 25.77
N PHE A 372 -13.90 -0.89 25.57
CA PHE A 372 -15.28 -0.45 25.76
C PHE A 372 -16.04 -0.26 24.43
N ARG A 373 -15.48 -0.75 23.33
CA ARG A 373 -16.06 -0.66 21.99
C ARG A 373 -16.77 -1.95 21.59
N SER A 374 -16.05 -3.05 21.70
CA SER A 374 -16.46 -4.35 21.16
C SER A 374 -16.99 -5.28 22.24
N ARG A 375 -17.91 -6.16 21.87
CA ARG A 375 -18.43 -7.24 22.71
C ARG A 375 -17.38 -8.30 23.03
N ALA A 376 -17.63 -9.09 24.05
CA ALA A 376 -16.73 -10.13 24.54
C ALA A 376 -16.40 -11.16 23.43
N ASN A 377 -17.40 -11.65 22.70
CA ASN A 377 -17.26 -12.60 21.60
C ASN A 377 -16.26 -12.14 20.52
N VAL A 378 -16.31 -10.85 20.14
CA VAL A 378 -15.38 -10.27 19.14
C VAL A 378 -13.95 -10.26 19.68
N LEU A 379 -13.77 -9.82 20.93
CA LEU A 379 -12.45 -9.74 21.56
C LEU A 379 -11.85 -11.13 21.84
N GLU A 380 -12.66 -12.10 22.25
CA GLU A 380 -12.24 -13.49 22.46
C GLU A 380 -11.80 -14.14 21.16
N ALA A 381 -12.53 -13.91 20.05
CA ALA A 381 -12.13 -14.38 18.74
C ALA A 381 -10.80 -13.75 18.29
N ALA A 382 -10.63 -12.44 18.47
CA ALA A 382 -9.37 -11.75 18.18
C ALA A 382 -8.23 -12.30 19.03
N ASN A 383 -8.42 -12.43 20.36
CA ASN A 383 -7.42 -13.02 21.25
C ASN A 383 -7.04 -14.45 20.84
N ALA A 384 -8.03 -15.29 20.47
CA ALA A 384 -7.79 -16.66 20.03
C ALA A 384 -6.97 -16.76 18.75
N VAL A 385 -7.18 -15.85 17.80
CA VAL A 385 -6.41 -15.79 16.55
C VAL A 385 -5.00 -15.28 16.83
N PHE A 386 -4.87 -14.10 17.45
CA PHE A 386 -3.57 -13.43 17.56
C PHE A 386 -2.61 -14.09 18.55
N SER A 387 -3.11 -14.79 19.58
CA SER A 387 -2.27 -15.67 20.41
C SER A 387 -1.60 -16.82 19.65
N ARG A 388 -2.04 -17.12 18.42
CA ARG A 388 -1.49 -18.19 17.57
C ARG A 388 -0.61 -17.70 16.44
N ILE A 389 -0.80 -16.45 15.98
CA ILE A 389 -0.11 -15.94 14.78
C ILE A 389 0.75 -14.71 15.04
N MET A 390 0.69 -14.11 16.24
CA MET A 390 1.45 -12.90 16.55
C MET A 390 2.50 -13.23 17.62
N HIS A 391 3.70 -13.56 17.13
CA HIS A 391 4.88 -13.88 17.93
C HIS A 391 6.01 -12.90 17.63
N GLU A 392 6.84 -12.58 18.63
CA GLU A 392 7.91 -11.58 18.48
C GLU A 392 8.86 -11.89 17.31
N ASP A 393 9.08 -13.16 17.06
CA ASP A 393 9.99 -13.60 16.00
C ASP A 393 9.52 -13.27 14.59
N GLU A 394 8.20 -13.34 14.30
CA GLU A 394 7.62 -13.07 12.99
C GLU A 394 7.00 -11.68 12.88
N THR A 395 6.43 -11.18 13.97
CA THR A 395 5.59 -9.97 13.94
C THR A 395 6.07 -8.84 14.82
N GLU A 396 7.27 -8.97 15.43
CA GLU A 396 7.91 -7.98 16.31
C GLU A 396 7.18 -7.77 17.64
N ILE A 397 6.05 -8.47 17.86
CA ILE A 397 5.18 -8.38 19.03
C ILE A 397 4.88 -9.78 19.52
N GLU A 398 5.05 -10.03 20.81
CA GLU A 398 4.52 -11.23 21.47
C GLU A 398 3.12 -10.94 22.03
N TYR A 399 2.09 -11.64 21.49
CA TYR A 399 0.70 -11.47 21.95
C TYR A 399 0.43 -12.27 23.21
N ASP A 400 1.01 -11.81 24.31
CA ASP A 400 0.89 -12.41 25.64
C ASP A 400 -0.35 -11.90 26.42
N GLU A 401 -0.45 -12.19 27.70
CA GLU A 401 -1.56 -11.76 28.58
C GLU A 401 -1.64 -10.22 28.72
N ARG A 402 -0.57 -9.46 28.41
CA ARG A 402 -0.55 -7.99 28.46
C ARG A 402 -1.16 -7.37 27.21
N GLU A 403 -1.04 -8.06 26.08
CA GLU A 403 -1.55 -7.60 24.79
C GLU A 403 -3.01 -7.99 24.54
N LYS A 404 -3.55 -8.96 25.33
CA LYS A 404 -4.94 -9.39 25.24
C LYS A 404 -5.92 -8.28 25.58
N LEU A 405 -7.03 -8.26 24.85
CA LEU A 405 -8.13 -7.35 25.06
C LEU A 405 -9.22 -7.99 25.92
N PHE A 406 -9.69 -7.25 26.91
CA PHE A 406 -10.79 -7.66 27.79
C PHE A 406 -11.99 -6.74 27.63
N CYS A 407 -13.18 -7.31 27.54
CA CYS A 407 -14.41 -6.56 27.41
C CYS A 407 -14.67 -5.69 28.66
N GLY A 408 -14.83 -4.40 28.45
CA GLY A 408 -15.24 -3.44 29.48
C GLY A 408 -16.73 -3.14 29.51
N LEU A 409 -17.51 -3.69 28.55
CA LEU A 409 -18.95 -3.56 28.48
C LEU A 409 -19.65 -4.59 29.40
N PRO A 410 -20.90 -4.33 29.83
CA PRO A 410 -21.69 -5.31 30.59
C PRO A 410 -21.85 -6.61 29.78
N ALA A 411 -21.65 -7.75 30.47
CA ALA A 411 -21.83 -9.07 29.88
C ALA A 411 -23.30 -9.31 29.49
N ARG A 412 -23.52 -9.96 28.32
CA ARG A 412 -24.83 -10.41 27.85
C ARG A 412 -24.74 -11.90 27.50
N GLU A 413 -25.82 -12.63 27.78
CA GLU A 413 -25.90 -14.07 27.49
C GLU A 413 -26.19 -14.34 26.00
N ASP A 414 -26.68 -13.35 25.27
CA ASP A 414 -27.14 -13.41 23.88
C ASP A 414 -26.20 -12.75 22.87
N ASP A 415 -24.92 -12.54 23.25
CA ASP A 415 -23.91 -12.02 22.31
C ASP A 415 -23.75 -12.99 21.11
N PRO A 416 -23.88 -12.52 19.85
CA PRO A 416 -23.83 -13.40 18.69
C PRO A 416 -22.41 -13.95 18.45
N PRO A 417 -22.25 -15.20 17.98
CA PRO A 417 -20.92 -15.75 17.74
C PRO A 417 -20.21 -15.06 16.59
N VAL A 418 -18.86 -15.03 16.63
CA VAL A 418 -18.02 -14.71 15.47
C VAL A 418 -18.00 -15.93 14.53
N GLU A 419 -18.19 -15.69 13.23
CA GLU A 419 -18.31 -16.75 12.23
C GLU A 419 -17.07 -16.81 11.34
N LEU A 420 -16.58 -18.01 11.08
CA LEU A 420 -15.55 -18.31 10.10
C LEU A 420 -16.13 -19.15 8.98
N HIS A 421 -16.22 -18.59 7.76
CA HIS A 421 -16.70 -19.27 6.57
C HIS A 421 -15.50 -19.75 5.75
N ILE A 422 -15.39 -21.07 5.56
CA ILE A 422 -14.31 -21.71 4.80
C ILE A 422 -14.88 -22.24 3.48
N LEU A 423 -14.41 -21.68 2.36
CA LEU A 423 -14.81 -22.09 1.02
C LEU A 423 -13.72 -22.99 0.43
N TYR A 424 -14.09 -24.22 0.13
CA TYR A 424 -13.20 -25.16 -0.55
C TYR A 424 -13.28 -25.01 -2.07
N GLN A 425 -12.13 -25.03 -2.72
CA GLN A 425 -12.06 -25.14 -4.18
C GLN A 425 -12.07 -26.62 -4.53
N ASN A 426 -13.09 -27.07 -5.26
CA ASN A 426 -13.14 -28.45 -5.74
C ASN A 426 -12.27 -28.62 -6.98
N GLY A 427 -11.29 -29.53 -6.88
CA GLY A 427 -10.61 -30.13 -8.01
C GLY A 427 -9.46 -29.31 -8.62
N GLU A 428 -8.36 -30.01 -8.80
CA GLU A 428 -7.05 -29.63 -9.30
C GLU A 428 -6.17 -28.95 -8.26
N GLU A 429 -5.05 -29.61 -7.95
CA GLU A 429 -3.93 -29.04 -7.23
C GLU A 429 -3.62 -27.67 -7.85
N ALA A 430 -3.90 -26.63 -7.11
CA ALA A 430 -3.63 -25.28 -7.57
C ALA A 430 -2.13 -25.18 -7.82
N ASP A 431 -1.74 -25.02 -9.07
CA ASP A 431 -0.42 -24.52 -9.40
C ASP A 431 -0.38 -23.09 -8.84
N ASP A 432 0.16 -23.01 -7.62
CA ASP A 432 0.16 -21.80 -6.78
C ASP A 432 1.00 -20.67 -7.41
N ASP A 433 1.74 -20.97 -8.48
CA ASP A 433 2.64 -20.09 -9.21
C ASP A 433 2.06 -19.60 -10.57
N ALA A 434 0.76 -19.79 -10.83
CA ALA A 434 0.14 -19.27 -12.05
C ALA A 434 0.15 -17.73 -12.04
N GLU A 435 1.19 -17.14 -12.63
CA GLU A 435 1.30 -15.69 -12.88
C GLU A 435 0.57 -15.34 -14.19
N GLY A 436 -0.07 -14.14 -14.23
CA GLY A 436 -0.69 -13.61 -15.45
C GLY A 436 -2.22 -13.61 -15.42
N ASP A 437 -2.84 -13.68 -16.61
CA ASP A 437 -4.31 -13.58 -16.79
C ASP A 437 -5.08 -14.75 -16.16
N GLU A 438 -4.50 -15.92 -16.09
CA GLU A 438 -5.15 -17.11 -15.50
C GLU A 438 -5.19 -17.02 -13.97
N GLY A 439 -4.12 -16.57 -13.32
CA GLY A 439 -4.10 -16.30 -11.89
C GLY A 439 -5.14 -15.24 -11.50
N ARG A 440 -5.26 -14.16 -12.28
CA ARG A 440 -6.29 -13.14 -12.07
C ARG A 440 -7.72 -13.66 -12.20
N ARG A 441 -8.00 -14.52 -13.19
CA ARG A 441 -9.34 -15.11 -13.37
C ARG A 441 -9.72 -16.02 -12.20
N ARG A 442 -8.78 -16.79 -11.67
CA ARG A 442 -8.99 -17.63 -10.47
C ARG A 442 -9.28 -16.78 -9.23
N GLU A 443 -8.51 -15.70 -9.04
CA GLU A 443 -8.71 -14.76 -7.95
C GLU A 443 -10.11 -14.11 -8.02
N TRP A 444 -10.55 -13.67 -9.19
CA TRP A 444 -11.88 -13.09 -9.39
C TRP A 444 -12.99 -14.10 -9.10
N ALA A 445 -12.86 -15.33 -9.56
CA ALA A 445 -13.83 -16.39 -9.26
C ALA A 445 -13.90 -16.74 -7.76
N ALA A 446 -12.80 -16.58 -7.02
CA ALA A 446 -12.80 -16.73 -5.56
C ALA A 446 -13.56 -15.60 -4.89
N VAL A 447 -13.31 -14.34 -5.28
CA VAL A 447 -14.00 -13.14 -4.75
C VAL A 447 -15.50 -13.20 -5.03
N GLU A 448 -15.93 -13.64 -6.23
CA GLU A 448 -17.34 -13.82 -6.56
C GLU A 448 -18.03 -14.81 -5.62
N ARG A 449 -17.40 -15.96 -5.36
CA ARG A 449 -17.96 -16.96 -4.44
C ARG A 449 -18.03 -16.46 -3.00
N GLU A 450 -17.00 -15.77 -2.52
CA GLU A 450 -17.00 -15.15 -1.20
C GLU A 450 -18.14 -14.11 -1.11
N ALA A 451 -18.28 -13.25 -2.13
CA ALA A 451 -19.34 -12.24 -2.19
C ALA A 451 -20.74 -12.84 -2.16
N GLN A 452 -20.97 -13.99 -2.82
CA GLN A 452 -22.25 -14.72 -2.77
C GLN A 452 -22.58 -15.23 -1.37
N VAL A 453 -21.57 -15.74 -0.62
CA VAL A 453 -21.74 -16.16 0.77
C VAL A 453 -22.06 -14.98 1.66
N VAL A 454 -21.35 -13.87 1.49
CA VAL A 454 -21.59 -12.62 2.21
C VAL A 454 -22.99 -12.06 1.91
N ALA A 455 -23.44 -12.04 0.63
CA ALA A 455 -24.77 -11.59 0.24
C ALA A 455 -25.87 -12.38 0.95
N ARG A 456 -25.76 -13.72 0.96
CA ARG A 456 -26.70 -14.59 1.67
C ARG A 456 -26.74 -14.25 3.16
N ARG A 457 -25.56 -14.06 3.76
CA ARG A 457 -25.49 -13.76 5.18
C ARG A 457 -26.05 -12.38 5.52
N ILE A 458 -25.86 -11.38 4.66
CA ILE A 458 -26.46 -10.05 4.81
C ILE A 458 -27.99 -10.14 4.80
N HIS A 459 -28.60 -10.91 3.87
CA HIS A 459 -30.04 -11.11 3.84
C HIS A 459 -30.61 -11.77 5.10
N GLU A 460 -29.84 -12.67 5.74
CA GLU A 460 -30.22 -13.29 7.00
C GLU A 460 -30.11 -12.33 8.20
N LEU A 461 -29.18 -11.37 8.14
CA LEU A 461 -28.92 -10.44 9.25
C LEU A 461 -29.80 -9.20 9.22
N VAL A 462 -30.05 -8.62 8.05
CA VAL A 462 -30.83 -7.40 7.90
C VAL A 462 -32.25 -7.61 8.40
N GLY A 463 -32.73 -6.72 9.27
CA GLY A 463 -34.03 -6.82 9.91
C GLY A 463 -34.06 -7.65 11.21
N THR A 464 -32.96 -8.35 11.56
CA THR A 464 -32.84 -8.97 12.89
C THR A 464 -32.56 -7.91 13.95
N THR A 465 -32.96 -8.15 15.20
CA THR A 465 -32.73 -7.23 16.31
C THR A 465 -31.37 -7.45 16.95
N PHE A 466 -30.73 -6.38 17.36
CA PHE A 466 -29.56 -6.40 18.22
C PHE A 466 -29.61 -5.22 19.20
N TYR A 467 -28.89 -5.33 20.30
CA TYR A 467 -28.73 -4.25 21.25
C TYR A 467 -27.57 -3.34 20.84
N ASP A 468 -27.86 -2.08 20.57
CA ASP A 468 -26.86 -1.09 20.23
C ASP A 468 -26.39 -0.35 21.49
N ALA A 469 -25.15 -0.65 21.93
CA ALA A 469 -24.56 -0.03 23.11
C ALA A 469 -24.39 1.50 22.98
N LYS A 470 -24.36 2.05 21.78
CA LYS A 470 -24.28 3.49 21.55
C LYS A 470 -25.59 4.23 21.86
N THR A 471 -26.71 3.60 21.54
CA THR A 471 -28.06 4.16 21.75
C THR A 471 -28.72 3.62 23.02
N ASP A 472 -28.08 2.68 23.68
CA ASP A 472 -28.58 1.96 24.87
C ASP A 472 -29.98 1.38 24.63
N SER A 473 -30.22 0.81 23.43
CA SER A 473 -31.53 0.32 23.01
C SER A 473 -31.43 -0.83 22.00
N GLU A 474 -32.48 -1.66 21.97
CA GLU A 474 -32.64 -2.65 20.90
C GLU A 474 -33.11 -1.98 19.61
N ARG A 475 -32.48 -2.33 18.50
CA ARG A 475 -32.90 -1.91 17.16
C ARG A 475 -32.59 -2.97 16.11
N THR A 476 -33.18 -2.84 14.96
CA THR A 476 -32.93 -3.73 13.83
C THR A 476 -31.63 -3.38 13.08
N ILE A 477 -30.93 -4.41 12.61
CA ILE A 477 -29.79 -4.26 11.72
C ILE A 477 -30.25 -3.69 10.37
N ARG A 478 -29.58 -2.63 9.91
CA ARG A 478 -29.74 -1.99 8.61
C ARG A 478 -28.55 -2.25 7.72
N TYR A 479 -28.64 -1.98 6.43
CA TYR A 479 -27.51 -2.07 5.52
C TYR A 479 -26.34 -1.15 5.94
N SER A 480 -26.64 0.04 6.45
CA SER A 480 -25.63 1.01 6.95
C SER A 480 -24.85 0.53 8.18
N ASP A 481 -25.33 -0.48 8.90
CA ASP A 481 -24.63 -1.10 10.03
C ASP A 481 -23.54 -2.09 9.58
N ILE A 482 -23.52 -2.46 8.29
CA ILE A 482 -22.68 -3.52 7.75
C ILE A 482 -21.55 -2.92 6.93
N VAL A 483 -20.33 -3.35 7.21
CA VAL A 483 -19.15 -3.04 6.41
C VAL A 483 -18.45 -4.31 5.94
N ILE A 484 -17.95 -4.27 4.72
CA ILE A 484 -17.07 -5.30 4.16
C ILE A 484 -15.67 -4.71 4.08
N LEU A 485 -14.73 -5.30 4.79
CA LEU A 485 -13.34 -4.90 4.83
C LEU A 485 -12.50 -5.84 3.96
N MET A 486 -11.64 -5.23 3.14
CA MET A 486 -10.69 -5.94 2.28
C MET A 486 -9.30 -5.36 2.47
N ARG A 487 -8.26 -6.20 2.34
CA ARG A 487 -6.86 -5.74 2.37
C ARG A 487 -6.56 -4.80 1.22
N ALA A 488 -6.98 -5.16 0.02
CA ALA A 488 -6.85 -4.37 -1.20
C ALA A 488 -8.19 -4.35 -1.93
N ALA A 489 -8.69 -3.15 -2.20
CA ALA A 489 -9.99 -2.98 -2.86
C ALA A 489 -9.89 -2.96 -4.40
N ARG A 490 -8.71 -2.64 -4.95
CA ARG A 490 -8.53 -2.48 -6.40
C ARG A 490 -8.82 -3.79 -7.15
N GLY A 491 -9.79 -3.76 -8.06
CA GLY A 491 -10.23 -4.91 -8.85
C GLY A 491 -11.19 -5.84 -8.13
N SER A 492 -10.99 -6.15 -6.85
CA SER A 492 -11.82 -7.09 -6.09
C SER A 492 -13.09 -6.47 -5.52
N ALA A 493 -13.04 -5.23 -5.05
CA ALA A 493 -14.20 -4.58 -4.43
C ALA A 493 -15.31 -4.21 -5.41
N PRO A 494 -15.04 -3.73 -6.65
CA PRO A 494 -16.09 -3.55 -7.64
C PRO A 494 -16.80 -4.85 -7.99
N LEU A 495 -16.05 -5.94 -8.14
CA LEU A 495 -16.60 -7.27 -8.42
C LEU A 495 -17.52 -7.75 -7.28
N ALA A 496 -17.09 -7.59 -6.03
CA ALA A 496 -17.94 -7.89 -4.88
C ALA A 496 -19.21 -6.99 -4.85
N ALA A 497 -19.07 -5.71 -5.18
CA ALA A 497 -20.20 -4.78 -5.26
C ALA A 497 -21.21 -5.18 -6.35
N ASP A 498 -20.74 -5.64 -7.51
CA ASP A 498 -21.59 -6.11 -8.61
C ASP A 498 -22.38 -7.36 -8.20
N VAL A 499 -21.76 -8.32 -7.53
CA VAL A 499 -22.42 -9.54 -7.01
C VAL A 499 -23.50 -9.18 -5.98
N LEU A 500 -23.15 -8.33 -5.00
CA LEU A 500 -24.12 -7.88 -3.98
C LEU A 500 -25.27 -7.09 -4.58
N GLY A 501 -24.98 -6.21 -5.56
CA GLY A 501 -26.00 -5.45 -6.29
C GLY A 501 -26.94 -6.34 -7.10
N ALA A 502 -26.43 -7.42 -7.70
CA ALA A 502 -27.24 -8.43 -8.40
C ALA A 502 -28.21 -9.16 -7.46
N GLU A 503 -27.83 -9.36 -6.20
CA GLU A 503 -28.66 -9.92 -5.13
C GLU A 503 -29.61 -8.87 -4.50
N GLY A 504 -29.66 -7.64 -5.03
CA GLY A 504 -30.55 -6.56 -4.56
C GLY A 504 -30.09 -5.85 -3.29
N ILE A 505 -28.85 -6.03 -2.87
CA ILE A 505 -28.26 -5.35 -1.71
C ILE A 505 -27.73 -3.99 -2.14
N PRO A 506 -28.18 -2.88 -1.52
CA PRO A 506 -27.65 -1.55 -1.82
C PRO A 506 -26.20 -1.45 -1.30
N VAL A 507 -25.25 -1.19 -2.20
CA VAL A 507 -23.80 -1.18 -1.88
C VAL A 507 -23.17 0.14 -2.27
N PHE A 508 -22.31 0.63 -1.40
CA PHE A 508 -21.34 1.67 -1.71
C PHE A 508 -19.92 1.09 -1.66
N CYS A 509 -19.20 1.18 -2.77
CA CYS A 509 -17.84 0.71 -2.89
C CYS A 509 -16.87 1.89 -2.86
N ASP A 510 -16.09 2.00 -1.77
CA ASP A 510 -14.98 2.96 -1.66
C ASP A 510 -13.65 2.29 -2.12
N ALA A 511 -13.66 1.79 -3.36
CA ALA A 511 -12.57 0.96 -3.88
C ALA A 511 -11.28 1.71 -4.18
N GLY A 512 -11.27 3.04 -4.10
CA GLY A 512 -10.09 3.83 -4.50
C GLY A 512 -9.72 3.63 -5.97
N GLU A 513 -10.69 3.28 -6.83
CA GLU A 513 -10.48 3.42 -8.28
C GLU A 513 -10.12 4.86 -8.56
N GLY A 514 -9.07 5.08 -9.34
CA GLY A 514 -8.68 6.41 -9.72
C GLY A 514 -9.89 7.16 -10.25
N TYR A 515 -10.09 8.39 -9.84
CA TYR A 515 -11.25 9.21 -10.22
C TYR A 515 -11.56 9.15 -11.73
N PHE A 516 -10.53 9.07 -12.57
CA PHE A 516 -10.65 8.98 -14.02
C PHE A 516 -11.04 7.58 -14.55
N GLU A 517 -11.10 6.56 -13.68
CA GLU A 517 -11.56 5.20 -14.03
C GLU A 517 -13.07 4.99 -13.77
N ILE A 518 -13.69 5.90 -13.03
CA ILE A 518 -15.13 5.87 -12.73
C ILE A 518 -15.92 5.89 -14.04
N PRO A 519 -16.94 5.03 -14.24
CA PRO A 519 -17.60 4.85 -15.52
C PRO A 519 -18.12 6.15 -16.15
N GLU A 520 -18.82 7.01 -15.40
CA GLU A 520 -19.34 8.28 -15.88
C GLU A 520 -18.22 9.27 -16.24
N ILE A 521 -17.09 9.23 -15.53
CA ILE A 521 -15.92 10.07 -15.83
C ILE A 521 -15.19 9.54 -17.07
N ARG A 522 -15.03 8.22 -17.19
CA ARG A 522 -14.47 7.60 -18.41
C ARG A 522 -15.28 7.95 -19.65
N ALA A 523 -16.59 7.88 -19.56
CA ALA A 523 -17.50 8.25 -20.66
C ALA A 523 -17.30 9.71 -21.09
N MET A 524 -17.22 10.64 -20.12
CA MET A 524 -16.97 12.05 -20.41
C MET A 524 -15.55 12.27 -20.98
N MET A 525 -14.54 11.64 -20.42
CA MET A 525 -13.15 11.75 -20.91
C MET A 525 -13.00 11.20 -22.33
N ALA A 526 -13.69 10.11 -22.66
CA ALA A 526 -13.72 9.57 -24.04
C ALA A 526 -14.36 10.58 -25.00
N LEU A 527 -15.47 11.21 -24.62
CA LEU A 527 -16.11 12.24 -25.42
C LEU A 527 -15.19 13.46 -25.61
N LEU A 528 -14.52 13.93 -24.56
CA LEU A 528 -13.56 15.04 -24.64
C LEU A 528 -12.36 14.70 -25.56
N LYS A 529 -11.83 13.47 -25.51
CA LYS A 529 -10.80 12.96 -26.41
C LYS A 529 -11.26 12.93 -27.87
N ASN A 530 -12.52 12.53 -28.11
CA ASN A 530 -13.10 12.54 -29.44
C ASN A 530 -13.33 13.96 -30.00
N ILE A 531 -13.67 14.93 -29.14
CA ILE A 531 -13.79 16.35 -29.52
C ILE A 531 -12.42 16.91 -29.90
N GLU A 532 -11.37 16.55 -29.15
CA GLU A 532 -10.00 16.98 -29.43
C GLU A 532 -9.50 16.37 -30.74
N ASN A 533 -9.62 15.05 -30.87
CA ASN A 533 -9.21 14.31 -32.07
C ASN A 533 -10.24 13.26 -32.46
N GLY A 534 -11.01 13.55 -33.52
CA GLY A 534 -12.10 12.66 -34.01
C GLY A 534 -11.60 11.51 -34.90
N GLU A 535 -10.31 11.36 -35.16
CA GLU A 535 -9.74 10.31 -36.02
C GLU A 535 -9.24 9.08 -35.17
N ARG A 536 -9.58 9.04 -33.90
CA ARG A 536 -9.21 7.92 -33.01
C ARG A 536 -10.42 7.02 -32.78
N ASP A 537 -10.28 5.75 -33.17
CA ASP A 537 -11.37 4.75 -33.13
C ASP A 537 -11.92 4.50 -31.70
N GLU A 538 -11.02 4.30 -30.72
CA GLU A 538 -11.41 3.99 -29.34
C GLU A 538 -12.25 5.10 -28.69
N PRO A 539 -11.82 6.38 -28.66
CA PRO A 539 -12.62 7.48 -28.12
C PRO A 539 -13.94 7.72 -28.90
N LEU A 540 -13.93 7.54 -30.23
CA LEU A 540 -15.15 7.65 -31.01
C LEU A 540 -16.15 6.57 -30.65
N LEU A 541 -15.74 5.31 -30.60
CA LEU A 541 -16.61 4.18 -30.26
C LEU A 541 -17.25 4.37 -28.87
N ALA A 542 -16.44 4.78 -27.88
CA ALA A 542 -16.90 5.06 -26.54
C ALA A 542 -17.86 6.25 -26.49
N ALA A 543 -17.64 7.31 -27.28
CA ALA A 543 -18.53 8.47 -27.37
C ALA A 543 -19.87 8.12 -28.01
N LEU A 544 -19.87 7.30 -29.06
CA LEU A 544 -21.09 6.84 -29.76
C LEU A 544 -21.96 5.94 -28.88
N ARG A 545 -21.34 5.03 -28.10
CA ARG A 545 -22.04 4.19 -27.13
C ARG A 545 -22.46 4.96 -25.87
N GLY A 546 -21.73 6.02 -25.56
CA GLY A 546 -21.91 6.82 -24.36
C GLY A 546 -23.15 7.73 -24.39
N PRO A 547 -23.32 8.55 -23.34
CA PRO A 547 -24.54 9.35 -23.14
C PRO A 547 -24.78 10.45 -24.20
N ALA A 548 -23.79 10.71 -25.05
CA ALA A 548 -23.91 11.68 -26.13
C ALA A 548 -24.84 11.21 -27.26
N LEU A 549 -24.87 9.89 -27.56
CA LEU A 549 -25.68 9.32 -28.65
C LEU A 549 -26.39 8.02 -28.24
N GLY A 550 -25.81 7.20 -27.37
CA GLY A 550 -26.42 6.01 -26.81
C GLY A 550 -26.68 4.88 -27.82
N LEU A 551 -25.80 4.70 -28.82
CA LEU A 551 -25.96 3.65 -29.83
C LEU A 551 -25.86 2.25 -29.19
N SER A 552 -26.72 1.36 -29.64
CA SER A 552 -26.70 -0.07 -29.31
C SER A 552 -25.53 -0.80 -30.02
N GLU A 553 -25.17 -1.95 -29.52
CA GLU A 553 -24.16 -2.83 -30.16
C GLU A 553 -24.55 -3.22 -31.59
N ALA A 554 -25.85 -3.41 -31.82
CA ALA A 554 -26.38 -3.70 -33.15
C ALA A 554 -26.21 -2.54 -34.12
N GLU A 555 -26.44 -1.29 -33.67
CA GLU A 555 -26.23 -0.10 -34.50
C GLU A 555 -24.73 0.11 -34.81
N LEU A 556 -23.86 -0.11 -33.82
CA LEU A 556 -22.41 -0.05 -34.00
C LEU A 556 -21.90 -1.11 -34.97
N ALA A 557 -22.45 -2.34 -34.90
CA ALA A 557 -22.14 -3.40 -35.84
C ALA A 557 -22.67 -3.08 -37.25
N ALA A 558 -23.88 -2.50 -37.38
CA ALA A 558 -24.44 -2.11 -38.66
C ALA A 558 -23.55 -1.08 -39.40
N ILE A 559 -22.98 -0.11 -38.68
CA ILE A 559 -22.03 0.84 -39.26
C ILE A 559 -20.81 0.09 -39.85
N ARG A 560 -20.29 -0.88 -39.12
CA ARG A 560 -19.11 -1.65 -39.58
C ARG A 560 -19.45 -2.55 -40.78
N MET A 561 -20.62 -3.19 -40.76
CA MET A 561 -21.08 -4.10 -41.83
C MET A 561 -21.43 -3.40 -43.14
N ALA A 562 -21.88 -2.14 -43.08
CA ALA A 562 -22.19 -1.35 -44.26
C ALA A 562 -20.95 -0.93 -45.07
N THR A 563 -19.77 -1.15 -44.54
CA THR A 563 -18.53 -0.72 -45.19
C THR A 563 -17.93 -1.86 -46.01
N PRO A 564 -17.69 -1.69 -47.31
CA PRO A 564 -17.19 -2.77 -48.20
C PRO A 564 -15.78 -3.24 -47.82
N ASN A 565 -14.99 -2.40 -47.19
CA ASN A 565 -13.60 -2.67 -46.84
C ASN A 565 -13.44 -2.77 -45.31
N THR A 566 -13.22 -3.98 -44.79
CA THR A 566 -13.04 -4.24 -43.38
C THR A 566 -11.71 -3.75 -42.77
N LYS A 567 -10.77 -3.32 -43.61
CA LYS A 567 -9.44 -2.85 -43.20
C LYS A 567 -9.34 -1.35 -42.90
N ILE A 568 -10.38 -0.58 -43.17
CA ILE A 568 -10.41 0.85 -42.84
C ILE A 568 -10.67 1.05 -41.34
N SER A 569 -10.28 2.23 -40.81
CA SER A 569 -10.56 2.62 -39.42
C SER A 569 -12.06 2.69 -39.16
N TYR A 570 -12.46 2.59 -37.89
CA TYR A 570 -13.87 2.74 -37.51
C TYR A 570 -14.37 4.16 -37.76
N CYS A 571 -13.50 5.15 -37.60
CA CYS A 571 -13.78 6.56 -37.92
C CYS A 571 -14.14 6.75 -39.43
N GLU A 572 -13.44 6.06 -40.30
CA GLU A 572 -13.75 6.06 -41.73
C GLU A 572 -15.06 5.33 -42.02
N ALA A 573 -15.34 4.24 -41.33
CA ALA A 573 -16.60 3.51 -41.46
C ALA A 573 -17.81 4.39 -41.03
N VAL A 574 -17.71 5.10 -39.91
CA VAL A 574 -18.71 6.05 -39.43
C VAL A 574 -18.91 7.20 -40.47
N ARG A 575 -17.84 7.72 -41.02
CA ARG A 575 -17.89 8.78 -42.06
C ARG A 575 -18.62 8.27 -43.31
N HIS A 576 -18.24 7.08 -43.79
CA HIS A 576 -18.88 6.45 -44.96
C HIS A 576 -20.37 6.22 -44.72
N TYR A 577 -20.74 5.64 -43.56
CA TYR A 577 -22.15 5.39 -43.20
C TYR A 577 -22.96 6.68 -43.19
N ARG A 578 -22.44 7.73 -42.57
CA ARG A 578 -23.07 9.05 -42.46
C ARG A 578 -23.30 9.70 -43.82
N GLU A 579 -22.38 9.50 -44.78
CA GLU A 579 -22.41 10.15 -46.12
C GLU A 579 -23.23 9.36 -47.14
N GLU A 580 -23.19 8.03 -47.07
CA GLU A 580 -23.81 7.17 -48.09
C GLU A 580 -25.20 6.63 -47.70
N MET A 581 -25.54 6.58 -46.41
CA MET A 581 -26.80 6.08 -45.98
C MET A 581 -27.79 7.19 -45.63
N ASP A 582 -29.08 6.91 -45.88
CA ASP A 582 -30.16 7.85 -45.61
C ASP A 582 -31.26 7.23 -44.71
N ASP A 583 -30.80 6.74 -43.56
CA ASP A 583 -31.63 6.13 -42.52
C ASP A 583 -31.57 6.93 -41.21
N GLU A 584 -32.32 6.50 -40.21
CA GLU A 584 -32.37 7.13 -38.88
C GLU A 584 -30.97 7.14 -38.21
N LEU A 585 -30.19 6.06 -38.38
CA LEU A 585 -28.87 5.96 -37.79
C LEU A 585 -27.90 6.96 -38.45
N ALA A 586 -27.93 7.10 -39.78
CA ALA A 586 -27.16 8.11 -40.49
C ALA A 586 -27.51 9.53 -40.03
N GLN A 587 -28.81 9.80 -39.78
CA GLN A 587 -29.23 11.09 -39.27
C GLN A 587 -28.71 11.35 -37.84
N LYS A 588 -28.78 10.35 -36.93
CA LYS A 588 -28.18 10.43 -35.59
C LYS A 588 -26.68 10.77 -35.68
N LEU A 589 -25.96 10.15 -36.60
CA LEU A 589 -24.53 10.41 -36.80
C LEU A 589 -24.25 11.82 -37.36
N ARG A 590 -25.10 12.33 -38.25
CA ARG A 590 -25.02 13.72 -38.75
C ARG A 590 -25.24 14.73 -37.62
N ASP A 591 -26.25 14.54 -36.82
CA ASP A 591 -26.57 15.42 -35.68
C ASP A 591 -25.44 15.39 -34.62
N PHE A 592 -24.87 14.22 -34.38
CA PHE A 592 -23.70 14.09 -33.46
C PHE A 592 -22.47 14.86 -33.99
N GLU A 593 -22.17 14.73 -35.28
CA GLU A 593 -21.04 15.44 -35.87
C GLU A 593 -21.23 16.95 -35.79
N GLU A 594 -22.42 17.47 -36.02
CA GLU A 594 -22.72 18.90 -35.87
C GLU A 594 -22.52 19.38 -34.43
N LYS A 595 -23.00 18.58 -33.44
CA LYS A 595 -22.74 18.85 -32.03
C LYS A 595 -21.25 18.85 -31.72
N ARG A 596 -20.52 17.82 -32.18
CA ARG A 596 -19.08 17.69 -31.97
C ARG A 596 -18.30 18.89 -32.52
N GLN A 597 -18.66 19.38 -33.70
CA GLN A 597 -18.02 20.57 -34.26
C GLN A 597 -18.32 21.84 -33.44
N ARG A 598 -19.55 22.01 -32.94
CA ARG A 598 -19.90 23.13 -32.06
C ARG A 598 -19.13 23.04 -30.73
N TRP A 599 -18.98 21.84 -30.16
CA TRP A 599 -18.22 21.62 -28.94
C TRP A 599 -16.70 21.90 -29.16
N ARG A 600 -16.17 21.54 -30.33
CA ARG A 600 -14.79 21.85 -30.72
C ARG A 600 -14.53 23.33 -30.80
N LEU A 601 -15.46 24.10 -31.34
CA LEU A 601 -15.40 25.56 -31.34
C LEU A 601 -15.48 26.13 -29.91
N CYS A 602 -16.38 25.61 -29.09
CA CYS A 602 -16.47 25.98 -27.67
C CYS A 602 -15.14 25.75 -26.94
N ALA A 603 -14.51 24.56 -27.11
CA ALA A 603 -13.22 24.23 -26.51
C ALA A 603 -12.09 25.20 -26.89
N ARG A 604 -12.12 25.75 -28.11
CA ARG A 604 -11.11 26.70 -28.60
C ARG A 604 -11.28 28.11 -28.03
N HIS A 605 -12.51 28.52 -27.69
CA HIS A 605 -12.80 29.89 -27.34
C HIS A 605 -13.23 30.12 -25.90
N GLN A 606 -13.73 29.11 -25.21
CA GLN A 606 -14.38 29.29 -23.89
C GLN A 606 -13.76 28.47 -22.75
N GLY A 607 -12.76 27.67 -23.02
CA GLY A 607 -12.16 26.80 -22.01
C GLY A 607 -12.88 25.47 -21.79
N VAL A 608 -12.19 24.53 -21.15
CA VAL A 608 -12.66 23.15 -20.97
C VAL A 608 -13.80 23.03 -19.94
N ASP A 609 -13.82 23.87 -18.93
CA ASP A 609 -14.87 23.91 -17.91
C ASP A 609 -16.23 24.28 -18.53
N ARG A 610 -16.27 25.28 -19.39
CA ARG A 610 -17.47 25.69 -20.12
C ARG A 610 -17.90 24.67 -21.18
N LEU A 611 -16.94 24.00 -21.79
CA LEU A 611 -17.22 22.88 -22.69
C LEU A 611 -17.96 21.75 -21.95
N ILE A 612 -17.48 21.34 -20.78
CA ILE A 612 -18.10 20.28 -19.97
C ILE A 612 -19.52 20.67 -19.56
N GLU A 613 -19.73 21.89 -19.05
CA GLU A 613 -21.07 22.39 -18.68
C GLU A 613 -22.04 22.35 -19.89
N ARG A 614 -21.56 22.74 -21.06
CA ARG A 614 -22.35 22.73 -22.30
C ARG A 614 -22.70 21.30 -22.75
N ILE A 615 -21.77 20.36 -22.66
CA ILE A 615 -22.05 18.95 -22.97
C ILE A 615 -23.11 18.41 -22.03
N TYR A 616 -23.04 18.68 -20.71
CA TYR A 616 -24.07 18.25 -19.77
C TYR A 616 -25.46 18.79 -20.15
N ALA A 617 -25.55 20.06 -20.51
CA ALA A 617 -26.80 20.70 -20.88
C ALA A 617 -27.38 20.15 -22.20
N GLU A 618 -26.56 19.91 -23.22
CA GLU A 618 -26.98 19.46 -24.55
C GLU A 618 -27.23 17.95 -24.65
N THR A 619 -26.64 17.13 -23.76
CA THR A 619 -26.84 15.67 -23.76
C THR A 619 -27.75 15.17 -22.65
N GLY A 620 -28.03 15.97 -21.62
CA GLY A 620 -28.77 15.55 -20.44
C GLY A 620 -27.99 14.54 -19.57
N PHE A 621 -26.66 14.44 -19.72
CA PHE A 621 -25.84 13.42 -19.08
C PHE A 621 -25.94 13.43 -17.55
N LEU A 622 -26.03 14.61 -16.91
CA LEU A 622 -26.23 14.71 -15.47
C LEU A 622 -27.54 14.04 -15.01
N ALA A 623 -28.63 14.23 -15.76
CA ALA A 623 -29.94 13.63 -15.45
C ALA A 623 -29.90 12.10 -15.68
N GLN A 624 -29.27 11.64 -16.77
CA GLN A 624 -29.11 10.22 -17.06
C GLN A 624 -28.26 9.53 -15.96
N ALA A 625 -27.14 10.13 -15.54
CA ALA A 625 -26.31 9.62 -14.45
C ALA A 625 -27.07 9.57 -13.12
N GLY A 626 -27.94 10.56 -12.86
CA GLY A 626 -28.79 10.62 -11.67
C GLY A 626 -29.90 9.56 -11.63
N ALA A 627 -30.32 9.06 -12.77
CA ALA A 627 -31.34 8.01 -12.87
C ALA A 627 -30.79 6.58 -12.67
N LEU A 628 -29.49 6.40 -12.67
CA LEU A 628 -28.84 5.12 -12.46
C LEU A 628 -28.68 4.81 -10.95
N PRO A 629 -28.48 3.54 -10.56
CA PRO A 629 -28.13 3.19 -9.19
C PRO A 629 -26.93 4.02 -8.68
N GLY A 630 -27.01 4.56 -7.47
CA GLY A 630 -26.00 5.48 -6.93
C GLY A 630 -25.98 6.87 -7.62
N GLY A 631 -27.13 7.32 -8.18
CA GLY A 631 -27.22 8.51 -9.02
C GLY A 631 -26.71 9.79 -8.39
N ALA A 632 -26.95 10.00 -7.08
CA ALA A 632 -26.42 11.17 -6.36
C ALA A 632 -24.88 11.22 -6.38
N ALA A 633 -24.21 10.09 -6.15
CA ALA A 633 -22.75 9.98 -6.22
C ALA A 633 -22.22 10.20 -7.63
N ARG A 634 -22.90 9.64 -8.65
CA ARG A 634 -22.53 9.84 -10.06
C ARG A 634 -22.62 11.30 -10.47
N GLN A 635 -23.68 12.00 -10.07
CA GLN A 635 -23.80 13.44 -10.30
C GLN A 635 -22.70 14.24 -9.58
N ALA A 636 -22.40 13.90 -8.33
CA ALA A 636 -21.31 14.54 -7.59
C ALA A 636 -19.94 14.35 -8.26
N ASN A 637 -19.66 13.16 -8.81
CA ASN A 637 -18.45 12.90 -9.59
C ASN A 637 -18.38 13.79 -10.84
N LEU A 638 -19.45 13.95 -11.57
CA LEU A 638 -19.55 14.83 -12.74
C LEU A 638 -19.36 16.31 -12.36
N HIS A 639 -19.94 16.75 -11.25
CA HIS A 639 -19.71 18.12 -10.73
C HIS A 639 -18.27 18.33 -10.31
N LEU A 640 -17.62 17.33 -9.69
CA LEU A 640 -16.22 17.39 -9.35
C LEU A 640 -15.34 17.54 -10.60
N LEU A 641 -15.68 16.85 -11.72
CA LEU A 641 -14.96 17.03 -12.98
C LEU A 641 -14.99 18.48 -13.46
N THR A 642 -16.17 19.11 -13.39
CA THR A 642 -16.33 20.53 -13.74
C THR A 642 -15.49 21.44 -12.84
N SER A 643 -15.46 21.15 -11.53
CA SER A 643 -14.68 21.93 -10.56
C SER A 643 -13.17 21.79 -10.82
N ARG A 644 -12.69 20.58 -11.10
CA ARG A 644 -11.28 20.33 -11.48
C ARG A 644 -10.92 21.01 -12.79
N ALA A 645 -11.78 20.96 -13.79
CA ALA A 645 -11.58 21.65 -15.05
C ALA A 645 -11.49 23.17 -14.84
N ARG A 646 -12.33 23.75 -13.99
CA ARG A 646 -12.31 25.18 -13.64
C ARG A 646 -11.01 25.57 -12.92
N ALA A 647 -10.58 24.77 -11.94
CA ALA A 647 -9.31 24.99 -11.24
C ALA A 647 -8.12 24.93 -12.23
N PHE A 648 -8.13 23.94 -13.15
CA PHE A 648 -7.12 23.82 -14.19
C PHE A 648 -7.07 25.06 -15.12
N VAL A 649 -8.23 25.52 -15.59
CA VAL A 649 -8.35 26.72 -16.44
C VAL A 649 -7.78 27.96 -15.73
N SER A 650 -8.09 28.10 -14.44
CA SER A 650 -7.60 29.23 -13.62
C SER A 650 -6.07 29.20 -13.40
N ALA A 651 -5.47 27.99 -13.31
CA ALA A 651 -4.04 27.82 -13.01
C ALA A 651 -3.15 27.76 -14.26
N GLN A 652 -3.61 27.12 -15.36
CA GLN A 652 -2.78 26.78 -16.50
C GLN A 652 -3.36 27.20 -17.87
N GLY A 653 -4.52 27.83 -17.89
CA GLY A 653 -5.20 28.23 -19.14
C GLY A 653 -6.19 27.16 -19.65
N GLY A 654 -7.00 27.52 -20.66
CA GLY A 654 -8.22 26.81 -21.06
C GLY A 654 -8.09 25.73 -22.12
N SER A 655 -6.89 25.31 -22.54
CA SER A 655 -6.70 24.36 -23.66
C SER A 655 -7.22 22.96 -23.31
N LEU A 656 -8.11 22.41 -24.17
CA LEU A 656 -8.62 21.04 -24.03
C LEU A 656 -7.49 20.01 -24.10
N HIS A 657 -6.54 20.17 -25.02
CA HIS A 657 -5.38 19.30 -25.15
C HIS A 657 -4.55 19.25 -23.85
N ALA A 658 -4.25 20.42 -23.28
CA ALA A 658 -3.49 20.51 -22.03
C ALA A 658 -4.24 19.87 -20.86
N PHE A 659 -5.57 20.04 -20.80
CA PHE A 659 -6.41 19.38 -19.77
C PHE A 659 -6.41 17.86 -19.91
N LEU A 660 -6.52 17.34 -21.13
CA LEU A 660 -6.45 15.88 -21.38
C LEU A 660 -5.09 15.31 -20.96
N ARG A 661 -3.99 15.99 -21.28
CA ARG A 661 -2.65 15.62 -20.84
C ARG A 661 -2.49 15.69 -19.32
N TYR A 662 -3.10 16.70 -18.70
CA TYR A 662 -3.16 16.82 -17.24
C TYR A 662 -3.92 15.64 -16.61
N ALA A 663 -5.10 15.30 -17.14
CA ALA A 663 -5.90 14.17 -16.67
C ALA A 663 -5.16 12.81 -16.86
N GLU A 664 -4.46 12.62 -17.97
CA GLU A 664 -3.65 11.43 -18.22
C GLU A 664 -2.49 11.30 -17.23
N ARG A 665 -1.83 12.40 -16.89
CA ARG A 665 -0.79 12.43 -15.85
C ARG A 665 -1.32 12.09 -14.46
N LEU A 666 -2.48 12.60 -14.10
CA LEU A 666 -3.16 12.26 -12.83
C LEU A 666 -3.54 10.78 -12.78
N ARG A 667 -4.05 10.25 -13.89
CA ARG A 667 -4.40 8.83 -14.02
C ARG A 667 -3.17 7.93 -13.82
N ALA A 668 -2.05 8.27 -14.45
CA ALA A 668 -0.79 7.53 -14.31
C ALA A 668 -0.20 7.64 -12.89
N GLY A 669 -0.42 8.76 -12.19
CA GLY A 669 0.02 9.00 -10.81
C GLY A 669 -0.82 8.32 -9.72
N GLY A 670 -1.89 7.59 -10.07
CA GLY A 670 -2.71 6.85 -9.11
C GLY A 670 -3.63 7.73 -8.25
N ASP A 671 -4.18 8.80 -8.81
CA ASP A 671 -5.11 9.70 -8.11
C ASP A 671 -6.30 8.94 -7.50
N SER A 672 -6.35 8.87 -6.17
CA SER A 672 -7.34 8.11 -5.40
C SER A 672 -8.54 8.94 -4.91
N MET A 673 -8.65 10.20 -5.33
CA MET A 673 -9.76 11.06 -4.88
C MET A 673 -11.03 10.83 -5.70
N SER A 674 -11.86 9.89 -5.25
CA SER A 674 -13.28 9.88 -5.62
C SER A 674 -14.04 10.95 -4.81
N ALA A 675 -15.07 11.56 -5.39
CA ALA A 675 -15.98 12.40 -4.61
C ALA A 675 -16.76 11.50 -3.64
N SER A 676 -16.41 11.50 -2.36
CA SER A 676 -17.25 10.88 -1.32
C SER A 676 -18.44 11.80 -1.09
N ALA A 677 -19.44 11.68 -1.94
CA ALA A 677 -20.68 12.44 -1.85
C ALA A 677 -21.88 11.56 -1.49
N ILE A 678 -21.65 10.35 -1.01
CA ILE A 678 -22.70 9.60 -0.32
C ILE A 678 -22.74 10.15 1.09
N GLY A 679 -23.85 10.79 1.44
CA GLY A 679 -24.06 11.28 2.79
C GLY A 679 -23.94 10.10 3.77
N GLU A 680 -23.36 10.35 4.95
CA GLU A 680 -23.26 9.37 6.04
C GLU A 680 -24.60 8.71 6.42
N ASN A 681 -25.70 9.18 5.87
CA ASN A 681 -27.07 8.81 6.20
C ASN A 681 -27.75 7.86 5.19
N GLU A 682 -27.08 7.40 4.13
CA GLU A 682 -27.69 6.43 3.22
C GLU A 682 -27.61 5.00 3.79
N ASP A 683 -28.74 4.26 3.69
CA ASP A 683 -28.82 2.87 4.18
C ASP A 683 -28.22 1.91 3.15
N VAL A 684 -26.90 1.82 3.10
CA VAL A 684 -26.11 1.00 2.16
C VAL A 684 -25.01 0.22 2.87
N VAL A 685 -24.72 -0.98 2.39
CA VAL A 685 -23.52 -1.74 2.80
C VAL A 685 -22.28 -1.04 2.23
N ARG A 686 -21.27 -0.84 3.06
CA ARG A 686 -20.00 -0.19 2.65
C ARG A 686 -18.93 -1.22 2.38
N ILE A 687 -18.27 -1.15 1.23
CA ILE A 687 -17.05 -1.90 0.94
C ILE A 687 -15.87 -0.93 0.97
N MET A 688 -14.88 -1.19 1.82
CA MET A 688 -13.70 -0.34 1.94
C MET A 688 -12.43 -1.14 2.29
N THR A 689 -11.27 -0.49 2.18
CA THR A 689 -10.03 -1.10 2.66
C THR A 689 -9.93 -1.04 4.17
N THR A 690 -9.24 -2.02 4.78
CA THR A 690 -8.93 -1.99 6.21
C THR A 690 -8.23 -0.70 6.64
N HIS A 691 -7.34 -0.14 5.81
CA HIS A 691 -6.68 1.14 6.10
C HIS A 691 -7.65 2.31 6.27
N LYS A 692 -8.69 2.39 5.43
CA LYS A 692 -9.72 3.44 5.54
C LYS A 692 -10.64 3.24 6.74
N SER A 693 -10.74 2.03 7.26
CA SER A 693 -11.55 1.72 8.44
C SER A 693 -10.85 2.05 9.76
N LYS A 694 -9.54 2.38 9.75
CA LYS A 694 -8.83 2.77 10.97
C LYS A 694 -9.48 4.00 11.59
N GLY A 695 -9.69 3.96 12.91
CA GLY A 695 -10.43 4.99 13.64
C GLY A 695 -11.96 4.87 13.58
N LEU A 696 -12.51 4.06 12.66
CA LEU A 696 -13.96 3.80 12.58
C LEU A 696 -14.35 2.53 13.34
N GLU A 697 -15.67 2.36 13.55
CA GLU A 697 -16.26 1.19 14.19
C GLU A 697 -17.63 0.89 13.58
N PHE A 698 -17.98 -0.38 13.45
CA PHE A 698 -19.23 -0.81 12.81
C PHE A 698 -19.90 -1.92 13.62
N PRO A 699 -21.24 -1.96 13.66
CA PRO A 699 -21.95 -3.05 14.33
C PRO A 699 -21.59 -4.43 13.78
N VAL A 700 -21.59 -4.59 12.45
CA VAL A 700 -21.30 -5.85 11.75
C VAL A 700 -20.17 -5.67 10.75
N VAL A 701 -19.17 -6.52 10.82
CA VAL A 701 -17.99 -6.47 9.96
C VAL A 701 -17.78 -7.80 9.25
N PHE A 702 -17.71 -7.78 7.94
CA PHE A 702 -17.23 -8.89 7.12
C PHE A 702 -15.79 -8.62 6.67
N VAL A 703 -14.90 -9.58 6.87
CA VAL A 703 -13.52 -9.51 6.37
C VAL A 703 -13.39 -10.49 5.22
N MET A 704 -13.20 -9.99 3.99
CA MET A 704 -13.14 -10.77 2.77
C MET A 704 -11.71 -10.86 2.20
N ALA A 705 -11.53 -11.84 1.31
CA ALA A 705 -10.28 -12.09 0.56
C ALA A 705 -9.09 -12.46 1.47
N LEU A 706 -9.35 -13.17 2.58
CA LEU A 706 -8.31 -13.62 3.52
C LEU A 706 -7.43 -14.74 2.93
N GLY A 707 -7.92 -15.49 1.93
CA GLY A 707 -7.16 -16.54 1.24
C GLY A 707 -6.15 -16.04 0.22
N LYS A 708 -6.06 -14.72 0.00
CA LYS A 708 -5.13 -14.14 -0.96
C LYS A 708 -3.70 -14.19 -0.44
N LYS A 709 -2.76 -14.65 -1.29
CA LYS A 709 -1.32 -14.61 -0.97
C LYS A 709 -0.86 -13.19 -0.62
N ILE A 710 -0.07 -13.08 0.44
CA ILE A 710 0.61 -11.85 0.81
C ILE A 710 1.70 -11.61 -0.25
N SER A 711 1.50 -10.63 -1.12
CA SER A 711 2.45 -10.34 -2.19
C SER A 711 3.53 -9.36 -1.71
N GLY A 712 4.78 -9.81 -1.70
CA GLY A 712 5.95 -8.96 -1.39
C GLY A 712 6.28 -7.99 -2.54
N LYS A 713 5.39 -7.04 -2.88
CA LYS A 713 5.67 -6.07 -3.95
C LYS A 713 6.91 -5.21 -3.67
N SER A 714 7.06 -4.72 -2.45
CA SER A 714 8.23 -3.92 -2.04
C SER A 714 9.55 -4.70 -2.08
N ALA A 715 9.49 -6.03 -1.91
CA ALA A 715 10.68 -6.87 -2.00
C ALA A 715 11.18 -7.09 -3.44
N ARG A 716 10.38 -6.73 -4.46
CA ARG A 716 10.75 -6.83 -5.88
C ARG A 716 11.34 -5.53 -6.46
N ASP A 717 11.35 -4.44 -5.69
CA ASP A 717 11.90 -3.16 -6.13
C ASP A 717 13.40 -3.29 -6.42
N ARG A 718 13.88 -2.65 -7.49
CA ARG A 718 15.30 -2.71 -7.88
C ARG A 718 16.22 -2.07 -6.85
N VAL A 719 15.80 -0.98 -6.22
CA VAL A 719 16.51 -0.34 -5.11
C VAL A 719 15.75 -0.63 -3.82
N LEU A 720 16.42 -1.27 -2.89
CA LEU A 720 15.90 -1.51 -1.55
C LEU A 720 16.65 -0.63 -0.55
N MET A 721 15.93 -0.10 0.42
CA MET A 721 16.47 0.85 1.39
C MET A 721 16.10 0.46 2.80
N ASP A 722 17.02 0.65 3.72
CA ASP A 722 16.81 0.46 5.15
C ASP A 722 17.56 1.52 5.95
N ALA A 723 16.99 2.00 7.03
CA ALA A 723 17.56 3.08 7.85
C ALA A 723 18.93 2.74 8.44
N ARG A 724 19.17 1.45 8.77
CA ARG A 724 20.41 0.96 9.39
C ARG A 724 21.36 0.32 8.38
N LEU A 725 20.83 -0.43 7.42
CA LEU A 725 21.62 -1.16 6.42
C LEU A 725 22.03 -0.27 5.24
N GLY A 726 21.31 0.80 4.96
CA GLY A 726 21.59 1.72 3.85
C GLY A 726 20.83 1.40 2.57
N VAL A 727 21.50 1.39 1.42
CA VAL A 727 20.91 1.23 0.08
C VAL A 727 21.45 -0.03 -0.59
N GLY A 728 20.57 -0.97 -0.89
CA GLY A 728 20.87 -2.22 -1.59
C GLY A 728 20.52 -2.14 -3.07
N LEU A 729 21.54 -2.16 -3.92
CA LEU A 729 21.42 -2.21 -5.38
C LEU A 729 21.81 -3.62 -5.88
N PRO A 730 21.30 -4.06 -7.04
CA PRO A 730 21.83 -5.23 -7.73
C PRO A 730 23.25 -4.94 -8.25
N CYS A 731 24.09 -5.94 -8.27
CA CYS A 731 25.36 -5.91 -8.98
C CYS A 731 25.08 -6.12 -10.47
N ILE A 732 25.28 -5.10 -11.29
CA ILE A 732 25.10 -5.14 -12.75
C ILE A 732 26.46 -5.08 -13.42
N ASP A 733 26.82 -6.18 -14.08
CA ASP A 733 28.03 -6.24 -14.91
C ASP A 733 27.62 -5.96 -16.37
N THR A 734 27.93 -4.76 -16.83
CA THR A 734 27.57 -4.30 -18.18
C THR A 734 28.41 -4.97 -19.26
N GLU A 735 29.61 -5.48 -18.95
CA GLU A 735 30.47 -6.19 -19.90
C GLU A 735 29.96 -7.61 -20.14
N MET A 736 29.58 -8.29 -19.06
CA MET A 736 29.04 -9.66 -19.10
C MET A 736 27.52 -9.70 -19.31
N SER A 737 26.85 -8.56 -19.36
CA SER A 737 25.39 -8.45 -19.44
C SER A 737 24.68 -9.32 -18.39
N SER A 738 25.19 -9.31 -17.15
CA SER A 738 24.67 -10.11 -16.05
C SER A 738 24.23 -9.24 -14.88
N GLU A 739 23.15 -9.67 -14.21
CA GLU A 739 22.62 -9.01 -13.02
C GLU A 739 22.56 -10.03 -11.87
N ARG A 740 23.07 -9.65 -10.69
CA ARG A 740 23.07 -10.47 -9.48
C ARG A 740 22.60 -9.68 -8.29
N ASP A 741 21.86 -10.34 -7.40
CA ASP A 741 21.51 -9.76 -6.11
C ASP A 741 22.73 -9.68 -5.18
N THR A 742 23.06 -8.48 -4.73
CA THR A 742 24.09 -8.29 -3.70
C THR A 742 23.62 -8.81 -2.34
N LEU A 743 24.58 -9.20 -1.48
CA LEU A 743 24.31 -9.62 -0.11
C LEU A 743 23.54 -8.54 0.66
N LEU A 744 23.95 -7.27 0.52
CA LEU A 744 23.27 -6.14 1.15
C LEU A 744 21.79 -6.04 0.71
N ARG A 745 21.51 -6.17 -0.59
CA ARG A 745 20.15 -6.14 -1.12
C ARG A 745 19.33 -7.33 -0.62
N ARG A 746 19.91 -8.52 -0.51
CA ARG A 746 19.25 -9.71 0.07
C ARG A 746 18.92 -9.50 1.55
N ALA A 747 19.82 -8.92 2.32
CA ALA A 747 19.59 -8.62 3.74
C ALA A 747 18.42 -7.63 3.93
N ILE A 748 18.41 -6.54 3.15
CA ILE A 748 17.31 -5.55 3.19
C ILE A 748 16.00 -6.21 2.77
N ARG A 749 16.01 -7.08 1.74
CA ARG A 749 14.82 -7.82 1.29
C ARG A 749 14.28 -8.73 2.38
N ALA A 750 15.12 -9.54 3.01
CA ALA A 750 14.71 -10.45 4.08
C ALA A 750 14.08 -9.69 5.26
N LYS A 751 14.66 -8.54 5.61
CA LYS A 751 14.07 -7.65 6.62
C LYS A 751 12.73 -7.08 6.18
N ALA A 752 12.63 -6.56 4.95
CA ALA A 752 11.41 -5.98 4.42
C ALA A 752 10.27 -7.02 4.33
N GLU A 753 10.57 -8.27 3.97
CA GLU A 753 9.60 -9.37 3.93
C GLU A 753 9.06 -9.70 5.33
N LYS A 754 9.94 -9.77 6.34
CA LYS A 754 9.52 -9.97 7.73
C LYS A 754 8.62 -8.83 8.22
N GLU A 755 9.05 -7.60 7.99
CA GLU A 755 8.32 -6.39 8.36
C GLU A 755 6.98 -6.28 7.64
N GLN A 756 6.89 -6.72 6.38
CA GLN A 756 5.65 -6.79 5.63
C GLN A 756 4.69 -7.83 6.20
N LEU A 757 5.20 -9.02 6.55
CA LEU A 757 4.38 -10.04 7.22
C LEU A 757 3.83 -9.50 8.54
N ALA A 758 4.65 -8.84 9.33
CA ALA A 758 4.23 -8.19 10.57
C ALA A 758 3.12 -7.14 10.32
N GLU A 759 3.24 -6.32 9.28
CA GLU A 759 2.20 -5.35 8.91
C GLU A 759 0.91 -6.04 8.47
N GLU A 760 0.95 -7.12 7.69
CA GLU A 760 -0.24 -7.86 7.27
C GLU A 760 -1.00 -8.47 8.47
N VAL A 761 -0.29 -8.99 9.47
CA VAL A 761 -0.91 -9.47 10.71
C VAL A 761 -1.56 -8.32 11.48
N ARG A 762 -0.92 -7.15 11.55
CA ARG A 762 -1.50 -5.94 12.15
C ARG A 762 -2.72 -5.43 11.38
N ILE A 763 -2.72 -5.51 10.05
CA ILE A 763 -3.89 -5.16 9.22
C ILE A 763 -5.07 -6.08 9.53
N LEU A 764 -4.83 -7.38 9.69
CA LEU A 764 -5.86 -8.33 10.12
C LEU A 764 -6.38 -7.99 11.53
N TYR A 765 -5.49 -7.62 12.47
CA TYR A 765 -5.88 -7.17 13.80
C TYR A 765 -6.80 -5.94 13.76
N VAL A 766 -6.42 -4.94 12.96
CA VAL A 766 -7.27 -3.76 12.76
C VAL A 766 -8.62 -4.16 12.18
N ALA A 767 -8.68 -5.02 11.16
CA ALA A 767 -9.92 -5.46 10.54
C ALA A 767 -10.85 -6.14 11.55
N MET A 768 -10.34 -7.12 12.31
CA MET A 768 -11.13 -7.87 13.31
C MET A 768 -11.62 -7.00 14.47
N THR A 769 -10.85 -5.98 14.86
CA THR A 769 -11.19 -5.08 15.97
C THR A 769 -12.05 -3.89 15.58
N ARG A 770 -12.54 -3.81 14.32
CA ARG A 770 -13.51 -2.78 13.90
C ARG A 770 -14.95 -3.15 14.26
N ALA A 771 -15.22 -4.44 14.46
CA ALA A 771 -16.54 -4.92 14.83
C ALA A 771 -16.89 -4.53 16.28
N ARG A 772 -18.13 -4.05 16.47
CA ARG A 772 -18.68 -3.81 17.81
C ARG A 772 -19.43 -5.05 18.32
N GLU A 773 -20.33 -5.57 17.51
CA GLU A 773 -21.24 -6.64 17.92
C GLU A 773 -20.83 -8.00 17.32
N ARG A 774 -20.44 -7.99 16.02
CA ARG A 774 -20.23 -9.24 15.29
C ARG A 774 -19.23 -9.09 14.14
#